data_a82c0d754d37b6f83ccd3ec60f86cd25
#
_entry.id   a82c0d754d37b6f83ccd3ec60f86cd25
#
_cell.length_a   1.000
_cell.length_b   1.000
_cell.length_c   1.000
_cell.angle_alpha   90.00
_cell.angle_beta   90.00
_cell.angle_gamma   90.00
#
_symmetry.space_group_name_H-M   'P 1'
#
loop_
_entity.id
_entity.type
_entity.pdbx_description
1 polymer ?
#
loop_
_entity_poly.entity_id
_entity_poly.type
_entity_poly.pdbx_seq_one_letter_code
_entity_poly.pdbx_strand_id
1 'polypeptide(L)'
;MKANSDKSKQSNKAMHRVLAGVLCGASVLSLVLSLVMPPISQAIANDVQAGAAEETVADEGSLGDGAGADNDADKDAKEQNSDDAEHGEGEGLDAADPSADGAEAKGAAQPSGDEADDGDGIAPVAEDETKYDIHSGNELVSKLEDKSFRNEKGAATFKLVADIECNGEVRLEQNNENLIDVVLDLNGHKIKHSSADTSLFYVAHGAALTIKDSVQTGEKVGDGRQLNDQGQNLTPANYGKEATLSYDNDGIPTYLSYYVTESSPEGTGTTESLVEHGVDIKGKGAIVACDGSNRLKLINIYNGGNFNLESGVLTQKKDCSVRNLVYAENGSTVNMNGGYVCGGYCPDNAAGAGISVNNNSTLRISNGVIAGNRAPSGGGVYANGSAVTVTGGVISGNSTLDGMNGFGGGIMAEGGSVAVSGGYITNNCYANFCGTNGNGDHGGAGLAAKNGTYVTISDGQITGNYSEEAGGGVYVTDQGRDGSRKDMAWLNITGGIIASNVSYRSEGAGIRVGQKVDAMINGPKESNGTKESIVYITNNHCMSRFDWGGGGVFVQGDSNTASNAGRLFVYNSYISSNEAGGYGGGVAVCPTGKTLVTNTDGTAIFGNRAADASKQYDMTYDSANNGAFVSSCG
;
A
#
# COMPACT_ATOMS: atom_id res chain seq x y z
N MET A 1 -39.85 -41.51 -33.34
CA MET A 1 -39.02 -40.32 -33.65
C MET A 1 -39.81 -39.05 -34.01
N LYS A 2 -41.15 -39.01 -33.95
CA LYS A 2 -41.94 -37.78 -34.21
C LYS A 2 -42.43 -37.04 -32.97
N ALA A 3 -42.28 -37.58 -31.75
CA ALA A 3 -42.77 -36.98 -30.51
C ALA A 3 -41.77 -36.02 -29.81
N ASN A 4 -40.49 -36.04 -30.18
CA ASN A 4 -39.47 -35.16 -29.56
C ASN A 4 -39.21 -33.84 -30.28
N SER A 5 -39.73 -33.66 -31.51
CA SER A 5 -39.56 -32.42 -32.27
C SER A 5 -40.59 -31.34 -31.87
N ASP A 6 -41.74 -31.74 -31.34
CA ASP A 6 -42.80 -30.79 -30.98
C ASP A 6 -42.61 -30.16 -29.58
N LYS A 7 -41.92 -30.84 -28.67
CA LYS A 7 -41.58 -30.24 -27.36
C LYS A 7 -40.51 -29.16 -27.45
N SER A 8 -39.55 -29.29 -28.39
CA SER A 8 -38.52 -28.24 -28.60
C SER A 8 -39.09 -26.97 -29.25
N LYS A 9 -40.07 -27.11 -30.12
CA LYS A 9 -40.76 -25.97 -30.74
C LYS A 9 -41.69 -25.22 -29.80
N GLN A 10 -42.29 -25.89 -28.84
CA GLN A 10 -43.11 -25.25 -27.80
C GLN A 10 -42.26 -24.51 -26.76
N SER A 11 -41.11 -25.07 -26.39
CA SER A 11 -40.16 -24.42 -25.48
C SER A 11 -39.59 -23.12 -26.09
N ASN A 12 -39.19 -23.13 -27.34
CA ASN A 12 -38.69 -21.93 -28.02
C ASN A 12 -39.76 -20.84 -28.21
N LYS A 13 -41.02 -21.21 -28.45
CA LYS A 13 -42.12 -20.22 -28.52
C LYS A 13 -42.46 -19.60 -27.18
N ALA A 14 -42.31 -20.34 -26.07
CA ALA A 14 -42.50 -19.80 -24.72
C ALA A 14 -41.37 -18.84 -24.35
N MET A 15 -40.13 -19.17 -24.69
CA MET A 15 -38.95 -18.32 -24.40
C MET A 15 -38.98 -17.02 -25.22
N HIS A 16 -39.38 -17.05 -26.50
CA HIS A 16 -39.55 -15.82 -27.29
C HIS A 16 -40.70 -14.91 -26.78
N ARG A 17 -41.76 -15.46 -26.19
CA ARG A 17 -42.83 -14.65 -25.61
C ARG A 17 -42.43 -13.99 -24.30
N VAL A 18 -41.59 -14.65 -23.49
CA VAL A 18 -41.06 -14.07 -22.26
C VAL A 18 -40.04 -12.96 -22.59
N LEU A 19 -39.16 -13.18 -23.57
CA LEU A 19 -38.19 -12.17 -24.01
C LEU A 19 -38.87 -10.93 -24.63
N ALA A 20 -39.95 -11.11 -25.42
CA ALA A 20 -40.72 -10.00 -25.97
C ALA A 20 -41.50 -9.22 -24.90
N GLY A 21 -41.97 -9.89 -23.84
CA GLY A 21 -42.63 -9.28 -22.71
C GLY A 21 -41.71 -8.42 -21.87
N VAL A 22 -40.47 -8.88 -21.65
CA VAL A 22 -39.45 -8.13 -20.89
C VAL A 22 -38.96 -6.90 -21.68
N LEU A 23 -38.77 -7.02 -22.99
CA LEU A 23 -38.38 -5.90 -23.83
C LEU A 23 -39.47 -4.81 -23.97
N CYS A 24 -40.74 -5.21 -24.02
CA CYS A 24 -41.85 -4.24 -24.00
C CYS A 24 -42.03 -3.58 -22.61
N GLY A 25 -41.80 -4.32 -21.54
CA GLY A 25 -41.88 -3.78 -20.17
C GLY A 25 -40.79 -2.75 -19.90
N ALA A 26 -39.58 -2.98 -20.35
CA ALA A 26 -38.47 -2.03 -20.21
C ALA A 26 -38.67 -0.75 -21.02
N SER A 27 -39.24 -0.85 -22.23
CA SER A 27 -39.53 0.31 -23.06
C SER A 27 -40.66 1.20 -22.52
N VAL A 28 -41.67 0.60 -21.86
CA VAL A 28 -42.77 1.34 -21.24
C VAL A 28 -42.29 2.00 -19.94
N LEU A 29 -41.42 1.38 -19.17
CA LEU A 29 -40.84 1.96 -17.96
C LEU A 29 -39.93 3.16 -18.31
N SER A 30 -39.15 3.05 -19.36
CA SER A 30 -38.31 4.16 -19.87
C SER A 30 -39.16 5.35 -20.36
N LEU A 31 -40.30 5.10 -20.98
CA LEU A 31 -41.22 6.17 -21.47
C LEU A 31 -41.97 6.82 -20.31
N VAL A 32 -42.31 6.11 -19.27
CA VAL A 32 -43.01 6.66 -18.07
C VAL A 32 -42.04 7.48 -17.22
N LEU A 33 -40.77 7.08 -17.09
CA LEU A 33 -39.74 7.87 -16.39
C LEU A 33 -39.43 9.21 -17.13
N SER A 34 -39.47 9.22 -18.46
CA SER A 34 -39.22 10.45 -19.25
C SER A 34 -40.38 11.45 -19.24
N LEU A 35 -41.59 11.02 -18.83
CA LEU A 35 -42.78 11.85 -18.74
C LEU A 35 -43.07 12.41 -17.34
N VAL A 36 -42.41 11.92 -16.30
CA VAL A 36 -42.68 12.29 -14.90
C VAL A 36 -41.53 13.06 -14.25
N MET A 37 -40.36 13.08 -14.84
CA MET A 37 -39.23 13.87 -14.31
C MET A 37 -39.01 15.12 -15.16
N PRO A 38 -38.92 16.32 -14.57
CA PRO A 38 -38.40 17.49 -15.27
C PRO A 38 -36.94 17.18 -15.67
N PRO A 39 -36.45 17.72 -16.79
CA PRO A 39 -35.08 17.44 -17.22
C PRO A 39 -34.10 17.84 -16.14
N ILE A 40 -33.26 16.90 -15.73
CA ILE A 40 -32.25 17.01 -14.67
C ILE A 40 -31.34 18.23 -14.87
N SER A 41 -31.23 18.74 -16.12
CA SER A 41 -30.50 19.96 -16.47
C SER A 41 -31.03 21.24 -15.81
N GLN A 42 -32.32 21.31 -15.45
CA GLN A 42 -32.88 22.49 -14.77
C GLN A 42 -32.67 22.44 -13.25
N ALA A 43 -32.59 21.26 -12.65
CA ALA A 43 -32.28 21.13 -11.24
C ALA A 43 -30.81 21.48 -10.94
N ILE A 44 -29.89 21.08 -11.82
CA ILE A 44 -28.47 21.41 -11.71
C ILE A 44 -28.21 22.91 -11.86
N ALA A 45 -28.93 23.59 -12.75
CA ALA A 45 -28.80 25.04 -12.94
C ALA A 45 -29.28 25.83 -11.71
N ASN A 46 -30.29 25.34 -11.01
CA ASN A 46 -30.82 26.00 -9.82
C ASN A 46 -29.92 25.82 -8.59
N ASP A 47 -29.27 24.65 -8.44
CA ASP A 47 -28.33 24.40 -7.34
C ASP A 47 -27.01 25.17 -7.50
N VAL A 48 -26.54 25.35 -8.75
CA VAL A 48 -25.36 26.19 -9.03
C VAL A 48 -25.64 27.67 -8.73
N GLN A 49 -26.87 28.15 -8.98
CA GLN A 49 -27.25 29.50 -8.63
C GLN A 49 -27.48 29.71 -7.13
N ALA A 50 -27.98 28.72 -6.42
CA ALA A 50 -28.13 28.79 -4.97
C ALA A 50 -26.79 28.75 -4.25
N GLY A 51 -25.84 27.92 -4.71
CA GLY A 51 -24.47 27.86 -4.15
C GLY A 51 -23.67 29.15 -4.40
N ALA A 52 -23.86 29.80 -5.56
CA ALA A 52 -23.22 31.08 -5.86
C ALA A 52 -23.80 32.25 -5.04
N ALA A 53 -25.09 32.16 -4.63
CA ALA A 53 -25.72 33.17 -3.81
C ALA A 53 -25.31 33.09 -2.32
N GLU A 54 -25.01 31.92 -1.80
CA GLU A 54 -24.52 31.76 -0.43
C GLU A 54 -23.07 32.22 -0.27
N GLU A 55 -22.22 32.09 -1.30
CA GLU A 55 -20.82 32.58 -1.22
C GLU A 55 -20.73 34.13 -1.32
N THR A 56 -21.75 34.81 -1.87
CA THR A 56 -21.75 36.28 -1.96
C THR A 56 -22.35 37.00 -0.73
N VAL A 57 -23.00 36.26 0.18
CA VAL A 57 -23.62 36.85 1.40
C VAL A 57 -22.68 36.80 2.61
N ALA A 58 -21.56 36.09 2.55
CA ALA A 58 -20.63 35.96 3.67
C ALA A 58 -19.54 37.05 3.72
N ASP A 59 -19.46 38.00 2.75
CA ASP A 59 -18.38 39.00 2.69
C ASP A 59 -18.85 40.46 2.80
N GLU A 60 -20.14 40.72 3.13
CA GLU A 60 -20.62 42.07 3.44
C GLU A 60 -21.13 42.13 4.89
N GLY A 61 -20.21 42.31 5.81
CA GLY A 61 -20.61 42.54 7.19
C GLY A 61 -19.45 43.00 8.08
N SER A 62 -18.92 44.18 7.85
CA SER A 62 -18.46 45.12 8.88
C SER A 62 -17.70 46.29 8.27
N LEU A 63 -18.41 47.32 7.87
CA LEU A 63 -17.91 48.68 7.87
C LEU A 63 -18.88 49.48 8.72
N GLY A 64 -18.50 49.72 9.95
CA GLY A 64 -19.15 50.64 10.87
C GLY A 64 -18.25 51.87 11.08
N ASP A 65 -18.77 53.00 10.65
CA ASP A 65 -18.24 54.35 10.82
C ASP A 65 -17.89 54.68 12.29
N GLY A 66 -16.78 55.36 12.44
CA GLY A 66 -16.42 56.02 13.69
C GLY A 66 -15.33 57.04 13.46
N ALA A 67 -15.72 58.26 13.15
CA ALA A 67 -14.88 59.44 13.04
C ALA A 67 -14.23 59.84 14.41
N GLY A 68 -13.03 60.41 14.35
CA GLY A 68 -12.56 61.26 15.43
C GLY A 68 -11.05 61.36 15.59
N ALA A 69 -10.47 62.37 14.96
CA ALA A 69 -9.55 63.39 15.45
C ALA A 69 -8.19 63.01 16.07
N ASP A 70 -7.17 63.41 15.36
CA ASP A 70 -6.08 64.33 15.73
C ASP A 70 -4.95 63.90 16.70
N ASN A 71 -3.80 64.23 16.19
CA ASN A 71 -2.59 64.81 16.78
C ASN A 71 -1.37 63.92 17.01
N ASP A 72 -0.43 64.11 16.09
CA ASP A 72 0.83 64.85 16.24
C ASP A 72 1.99 64.24 17.06
N ALA A 73 3.09 64.39 16.38
CA ALA A 73 4.46 64.61 16.87
C ALA A 73 5.33 63.37 17.08
N ASP A 74 6.20 63.11 16.18
CA ASP A 74 7.51 63.77 15.98
C ASP A 74 8.65 63.07 16.73
N LYS A 75 9.68 62.83 15.93
CA LYS A 75 11.11 62.87 16.23
C LYS A 75 11.91 61.62 16.53
N ASP A 76 12.74 61.43 15.54
CA ASP A 76 14.24 61.45 15.55
C ASP A 76 14.92 60.20 16.07
N ALA A 77 15.60 59.55 15.20
CA ALA A 77 16.91 59.76 14.56
C ALA A 77 18.09 59.12 15.33
N LYS A 78 18.93 58.58 14.50
CA LYS A 78 20.40 58.40 14.56
C LYS A 78 20.84 56.97 14.90
N GLU A 79 21.42 56.35 13.90
CA GLU A 79 22.80 56.38 13.39
C GLU A 79 23.87 56.15 14.46
N GLN A 80 24.64 55.13 14.22
CA GLN A 80 26.10 55.11 13.94
C GLN A 80 26.63 53.71 14.14
N ASN A 81 27.17 53.08 13.09
CA ASN A 81 28.56 53.10 12.60
C ASN A 81 29.58 52.73 13.66
N SER A 82 30.36 51.75 13.36
CA SER A 82 31.71 51.74 12.76
C SER A 82 32.36 50.39 13.01
N ASP A 83 32.86 49.77 11.98
CA ASP A 83 34.28 49.71 11.52
C ASP A 83 35.19 48.99 12.54
N ASP A 84 35.99 48.07 12.14
CA ASP A 84 37.09 47.87 11.25
C ASP A 84 37.66 46.46 11.46
N ALA A 85 38.00 45.77 10.38
CA ALA A 85 39.30 45.47 9.79
C ALA A 85 40.25 44.68 10.73
N GLU A 86 41.03 43.76 10.36
CA GLU A 86 41.87 43.47 9.19
C GLU A 86 42.56 42.12 9.38
N HIS A 87 42.84 41.48 8.24
CA HIS A 87 44.03 40.75 7.83
C HIS A 87 44.58 39.51 8.56
N GLY A 88 44.86 38.54 7.73
CA GLY A 88 45.91 37.57 7.93
C GLY A 88 45.92 36.45 6.90
N GLU A 89 46.63 36.70 5.81
CA GLU A 89 46.97 35.77 4.73
C GLU A 89 47.85 34.61 5.19
N GLY A 90 47.87 33.56 4.38
CA GLY A 90 48.99 32.64 4.27
C GLY A 90 48.63 31.26 3.81
N GLU A 91 48.62 31.05 2.51
CA GLU A 91 49.42 30.11 1.70
C GLU A 91 49.72 28.76 2.35
N GLY A 92 49.54 27.58 1.76
CA GLY A 92 49.60 27.16 0.38
C GLY A 92 50.17 25.74 0.35
N LEU A 93 49.80 24.97 -0.69
CA LEU A 93 50.56 23.84 -1.28
C LEU A 93 50.60 22.52 -0.46
N ASP A 94 50.49 21.35 -0.94
CA ASP A 94 50.42 20.68 -2.24
C ASP A 94 50.18 19.19 -2.00
N ALA A 95 49.58 18.60 -2.98
CA ALA A 95 49.49 17.22 -3.39
C ALA A 95 50.55 16.21 -2.94
N ALA A 96 50.12 14.99 -2.69
CA ALA A 96 50.57 13.79 -3.43
C ALA A 96 50.06 12.48 -2.77
N ASP A 97 49.27 11.71 -3.53
CA ASP A 97 49.28 10.25 -3.55
C ASP A 97 50.62 9.78 -4.21
N PRO A 98 51.20 8.62 -3.95
CA PRO A 98 50.64 7.32 -4.30
C PRO A 98 51.08 6.07 -3.49
N SER A 99 50.24 5.04 -3.61
CA SER A 99 50.57 3.62 -3.89
C SER A 99 51.53 2.79 -3.03
N ALA A 100 50.96 1.65 -2.65
CA ALA A 100 51.46 0.29 -2.88
C ALA A 100 52.45 -0.38 -1.89
N ASP A 101 52.10 -1.64 -1.66
CA ASP A 101 52.93 -2.80 -1.40
C ASP A 101 53.46 -3.07 0.02
N GLY A 102 52.98 -4.16 0.60
CA GLY A 102 53.71 -5.42 0.56
C GLY A 102 54.26 -5.92 1.88
N ALA A 103 53.90 -7.15 2.17
CA ALA A 103 54.74 -8.21 2.80
C ALA A 103 54.85 -8.33 4.32
N GLU A 104 54.23 -9.39 4.73
CA GLU A 104 54.78 -10.57 5.50
C GLU A 104 55.81 -10.39 6.63
N ALA A 105 55.47 -11.02 7.70
CA ALA A 105 56.19 -12.11 8.36
C ALA A 105 56.76 -11.90 9.77
N LYS A 106 56.30 -12.83 10.60
CA LYS A 106 57.06 -13.62 11.61
C LYS A 106 57.62 -12.94 12.88
N GLY A 107 57.18 -13.56 13.97
CA GLY A 107 58.19 -14.16 14.86
C GLY A 107 58.02 -13.88 16.33
N ALA A 108 57.52 -14.87 17.03
CA ALA A 108 57.96 -15.44 18.29
C ALA A 108 58.63 -14.59 19.39
N ALA A 109 58.10 -14.67 20.59
CA ALA A 109 58.75 -15.27 21.75
C ALA A 109 57.91 -15.11 23.03
N GLN A 110 57.71 -16.24 23.71
CA GLN A 110 57.32 -16.27 25.14
C GLN A 110 58.53 -15.93 26.02
N PRO A 111 58.27 -15.49 27.26
CA PRO A 111 58.88 -16.21 28.34
C PRO A 111 57.88 -16.65 29.42
N SER A 112 58.25 -17.81 29.95
CA SER A 112 57.73 -18.51 31.10
C SER A 112 57.84 -17.73 32.40
N GLY A 113 56.87 -17.97 33.30
CA GLY A 113 56.94 -17.62 34.70
C GLY A 113 55.77 -18.27 35.45
N ASP A 114 56.08 -19.35 36.13
CA ASP A 114 55.24 -20.07 37.10
C ASP A 114 54.88 -19.14 38.27
N GLU A 115 53.59 -19.08 38.62
CA GLU A 115 53.18 -19.05 40.04
C GLU A 115 51.76 -19.64 40.11
N ALA A 116 51.68 -20.71 40.94
CA ALA A 116 50.47 -21.39 41.33
C ALA A 116 49.66 -20.48 42.29
N ASP A 117 48.39 -20.22 41.95
CA ASP A 117 47.40 -19.77 42.91
C ASP A 117 46.20 -20.74 42.84
N ASP A 118 46.05 -21.50 43.92
CA ASP A 118 44.94 -22.41 44.17
C ASP A 118 43.67 -21.55 44.47
N GLY A 119 42.99 -21.13 43.45
CA GLY A 119 41.67 -20.56 43.56
C GLY A 119 40.65 -21.52 42.97
N ASP A 120 39.77 -22.07 43.81
CA ASP A 120 38.54 -22.78 43.42
C ASP A 120 37.69 -21.91 42.47
N GLY A 121 38.11 -21.89 41.22
CA GLY A 121 37.31 -21.37 40.14
C GLY A 121 36.29 -22.42 39.72
N ILE A 122 35.05 -22.31 40.19
CA ILE A 122 33.93 -23.00 39.59
C ILE A 122 33.94 -22.59 38.11
N ALA A 123 34.39 -23.50 37.25
CA ALA A 123 34.24 -23.33 35.80
C ALA A 123 32.76 -22.99 35.51
N PRO A 124 32.46 -21.98 34.69
CA PRO A 124 31.10 -21.78 34.30
C PRO A 124 30.62 -23.09 33.67
N VAL A 125 29.61 -23.69 34.28
CA VAL A 125 28.92 -24.85 33.71
C VAL A 125 28.49 -24.38 32.33
N ALA A 126 29.07 -24.96 31.29
CA ALA A 126 28.60 -24.73 29.92
C ALA A 126 27.10 -25.06 29.95
N GLU A 127 26.25 -24.04 29.82
CA GLU A 127 24.82 -24.26 29.66
C GLU A 127 24.68 -25.22 28.49
N ASP A 128 23.92 -26.30 28.68
CA ASP A 128 23.65 -27.27 27.63
C ASP A 128 22.91 -26.56 26.51
N GLU A 129 23.64 -26.13 25.47
CA GLU A 129 23.07 -25.38 24.32
C GLU A 129 21.92 -26.15 23.67
N THR A 130 21.88 -27.49 23.81
CA THR A 130 20.81 -28.34 23.27
C THR A 130 19.49 -28.23 24.05
N LYS A 131 19.49 -27.65 25.25
CA LYS A 131 18.28 -27.42 26.05
C LYS A 131 17.21 -26.66 25.28
N TYR A 132 17.61 -25.70 24.44
CA TYR A 132 16.71 -24.84 23.66
C TYR A 132 16.38 -25.39 22.27
N ASP A 133 16.90 -26.56 21.91
CA ASP A 133 16.60 -27.21 20.63
C ASP A 133 15.18 -27.76 20.62
N ILE A 134 14.49 -27.62 19.51
CA ILE A 134 13.11 -28.08 19.28
C ILE A 134 13.14 -29.21 18.25
N HIS A 135 12.70 -30.41 18.65
CA HIS A 135 12.68 -31.61 17.82
C HIS A 135 11.29 -32.08 17.42
N SER A 136 10.23 -31.52 18.04
CA SER A 136 8.85 -31.94 17.78
C SER A 136 7.85 -30.83 18.09
N GLY A 137 6.62 -30.95 17.54
CA GLY A 137 5.53 -30.00 17.84
C GLY A 137 5.13 -29.99 19.31
N ASN A 138 5.21 -31.11 20.01
CA ASN A 138 4.95 -31.15 21.44
C ASN A 138 6.02 -30.39 22.23
N GLU A 139 7.29 -30.52 21.84
CA GLU A 139 8.37 -29.71 22.44
C GLU A 139 8.21 -28.22 22.14
N LEU A 140 7.80 -27.87 20.91
CA LEU A 140 7.52 -26.49 20.58
C LEU A 140 6.51 -25.88 21.57
N VAL A 141 5.36 -26.52 21.76
CA VAL A 141 4.34 -26.03 22.69
C VAL A 141 4.88 -26.02 24.13
N SER A 142 5.38 -27.15 24.62
CA SER A 142 5.77 -27.27 26.02
C SER A 142 6.92 -26.36 26.41
N LYS A 143 7.98 -26.26 25.58
CA LYS A 143 9.16 -25.45 25.89
C LYS A 143 8.90 -23.94 25.76
N LEU A 144 8.17 -23.50 24.74
CA LEU A 144 7.89 -22.08 24.56
C LEU A 144 6.95 -21.52 25.64
N GLU A 145 6.06 -22.34 26.18
CA GLU A 145 5.18 -21.95 27.28
C GLU A 145 5.85 -22.03 28.66
N ASP A 146 6.87 -22.89 28.82
CA ASP A 146 7.52 -23.12 30.10
C ASP A 146 8.46 -21.96 30.47
N LYS A 147 8.13 -21.30 31.57
CA LYS A 147 8.90 -20.17 32.12
C LYS A 147 10.31 -20.55 32.57
N SER A 148 10.57 -21.82 32.85
CA SER A 148 11.90 -22.31 33.29
C SER A 148 12.99 -22.17 32.22
N PHE A 149 12.58 -22.02 30.93
CA PHE A 149 13.51 -21.77 29.82
C PHE A 149 13.87 -20.29 29.65
N ARG A 150 13.24 -19.38 30.41
CA ARG A 150 13.45 -17.95 30.27
C ARG A 150 14.51 -17.46 31.26
N ASN A 151 15.30 -16.48 30.81
CA ASN A 151 16.23 -15.78 31.69
C ASN A 151 15.50 -14.83 32.66
N GLU A 152 16.23 -14.15 33.52
CA GLU A 152 15.69 -13.21 34.52
C GLU A 152 14.89 -12.05 33.89
N LYS A 153 15.14 -11.76 32.60
CA LYS A 153 14.40 -10.74 31.81
C LYS A 153 13.20 -11.29 31.08
N GLY A 154 12.85 -12.56 31.25
CA GLY A 154 11.75 -13.22 30.59
C GLY A 154 12.01 -13.59 29.12
N ALA A 155 13.26 -13.49 28.64
CA ALA A 155 13.64 -13.78 27.28
C ALA A 155 14.17 -15.21 27.11
N ALA A 156 13.87 -15.84 25.97
CA ALA A 156 14.43 -17.14 25.57
C ALA A 156 14.59 -17.18 24.04
N THR A 157 15.64 -17.87 23.59
CA THR A 157 15.85 -18.16 22.16
C THR A 157 15.83 -19.65 21.96
N PHE A 158 14.90 -20.13 21.15
CA PHE A 158 14.76 -21.53 20.76
C PHE A 158 15.18 -21.72 19.30
N LYS A 159 15.57 -22.93 18.97
CA LYS A 159 16.06 -23.28 17.64
C LYS A 159 15.43 -24.58 17.15
N LEU A 160 14.90 -24.59 15.94
CA LEU A 160 14.51 -25.83 15.29
C LEU A 160 15.75 -26.60 14.83
N VAL A 161 15.73 -27.91 15.03
CA VAL A 161 16.79 -28.84 14.59
C VAL A 161 16.25 -29.90 13.62
N ALA A 162 14.96 -29.88 13.35
CA ALA A 162 14.28 -30.76 12.40
C ALA A 162 13.00 -30.09 11.89
N ASP A 163 12.49 -30.56 10.76
CA ASP A 163 11.11 -30.28 10.34
C ASP A 163 10.14 -30.93 11.31
N ILE A 164 9.14 -30.17 11.76
CA ILE A 164 8.17 -30.64 12.76
C ILE A 164 6.73 -30.46 12.28
N GLU A 165 5.84 -31.31 12.75
CA GLU A 165 4.39 -31.13 12.67
C GLU A 165 3.87 -30.70 14.02
N CYS A 166 3.02 -29.67 14.03
CA CYS A 166 2.40 -29.15 15.24
C CYS A 166 0.90 -28.93 14.99
N ASN A 167 0.09 -29.55 15.81
CA ASN A 167 -1.38 -29.37 15.82
C ASN A 167 -1.87 -28.62 17.07
N GLY A 168 -0.96 -28.29 17.97
CA GLY A 168 -1.21 -27.49 19.16
C GLY A 168 -1.08 -25.99 18.92
N GLU A 169 -1.53 -25.21 19.89
CA GLU A 169 -1.33 -23.76 19.97
C GLU A 169 -0.26 -23.45 21.01
N VAL A 170 0.70 -22.60 20.67
CA VAL A 170 1.65 -22.01 21.61
C VAL A 170 1.06 -20.70 22.11
N ARG A 171 0.82 -20.60 23.42
CA ARG A 171 0.25 -19.40 24.05
C ARG A 171 1.32 -18.62 24.79
N LEU A 172 1.63 -17.43 24.31
CA LEU A 172 2.54 -16.48 24.93
C LEU A 172 1.73 -15.33 25.51
N GLU A 173 1.51 -15.37 26.81
CA GLU A 173 0.73 -14.35 27.51
C GLU A 173 1.51 -13.83 28.72
N GLN A 174 1.68 -12.52 28.82
CA GLN A 174 2.29 -11.91 29.98
C GLN A 174 1.29 -11.87 31.15
N ASN A 175 1.62 -12.55 32.24
CA ASN A 175 0.89 -12.50 33.48
C ASN A 175 1.61 -11.60 34.50
N ASN A 176 1.19 -10.37 34.58
CA ASN A 176 1.44 -9.33 35.60
C ASN A 176 2.84 -8.98 36.07
N GLU A 177 3.88 -9.79 35.93
CA GLU A 177 5.22 -9.48 36.48
C GLU A 177 6.41 -9.93 35.61
N ASN A 178 6.23 -10.76 34.60
CA ASN A 178 7.33 -11.27 33.79
C ASN A 178 7.13 -10.95 32.32
N LEU A 179 8.00 -10.13 31.78
CA LEU A 179 8.10 -9.94 30.33
C LEU A 179 8.30 -11.30 29.65
N ILE A 180 7.52 -11.55 28.60
CA ILE A 180 7.68 -12.72 27.73
C ILE A 180 8.23 -12.24 26.41
N ASP A 181 9.47 -12.55 26.13
CA ASP A 181 10.16 -12.26 24.88
C ASP A 181 10.79 -13.53 24.32
N VAL A 182 10.14 -14.13 23.35
CA VAL A 182 10.53 -15.41 22.76
C VAL A 182 11.03 -15.19 21.35
N VAL A 183 12.24 -15.67 21.08
CA VAL A 183 12.82 -15.77 19.74
C VAL A 183 12.80 -17.22 19.31
N LEU A 184 12.22 -17.50 18.14
CA LEU A 184 12.26 -18.82 17.51
C LEU A 184 13.06 -18.74 16.21
N ASP A 185 14.20 -19.41 16.20
CA ASP A 185 15.04 -19.59 15.02
C ASP A 185 14.60 -20.85 14.26
N LEU A 186 14.07 -20.65 13.06
CA LEU A 186 13.62 -21.74 12.20
C LEU A 186 14.80 -22.57 11.65
N ASN A 187 16.00 -21.98 11.56
CA ASN A 187 17.25 -22.68 11.20
C ASN A 187 17.11 -23.57 9.94
N GLY A 188 16.42 -23.08 8.92
CA GLY A 188 16.16 -23.79 7.66
C GLY A 188 15.06 -24.86 7.73
N HIS A 189 14.47 -25.10 8.89
CA HIS A 189 13.46 -26.13 9.11
C HIS A 189 12.03 -25.59 9.02
N LYS A 190 11.09 -26.50 8.85
CA LYS A 190 9.67 -26.18 8.68
C LYS A 190 8.83 -26.59 9.88
N ILE A 191 7.90 -25.69 10.25
CA ILE A 191 6.78 -26.03 11.13
C ILE A 191 5.54 -26.19 10.24
N LYS A 192 5.02 -27.41 10.16
CA LYS A 192 3.77 -27.73 9.50
C LYS A 192 2.65 -27.70 10.51
N HIS A 193 1.78 -26.70 10.43
CA HIS A 193 0.66 -26.57 11.34
C HIS A 193 -0.58 -27.26 10.77
N SER A 194 -1.07 -28.29 11.46
CA SER A 194 -2.13 -29.19 10.99
C SER A 194 -3.47 -28.98 11.69
N SER A 195 -3.66 -27.86 12.39
CA SER A 195 -4.96 -27.53 12.98
C SER A 195 -5.78 -26.65 12.06
N ALA A 196 -7.05 -26.97 11.88
CA ALA A 196 -7.96 -26.17 11.06
C ALA A 196 -8.45 -24.90 11.75
N ASP A 197 -8.61 -24.92 13.08
CA ASP A 197 -9.34 -23.89 13.82
C ASP A 197 -8.53 -23.19 14.92
N THR A 198 -7.37 -23.74 15.31
CA THR A 198 -6.48 -23.15 16.34
C THR A 198 -5.25 -22.54 15.70
N SER A 199 -4.84 -21.38 16.17
CA SER A 199 -3.62 -20.72 15.76
C SER A 199 -2.39 -21.56 16.14
N LEU A 200 -1.30 -21.46 15.39
CA LEU A 200 -0.03 -22.01 15.85
C LEU A 200 0.53 -21.17 17.01
N PHE A 201 0.49 -19.85 16.85
CA PHE A 201 0.90 -18.92 17.92
C PHE A 201 -0.24 -17.99 18.31
N TYR A 202 -0.48 -17.90 19.61
CA TYR A 202 -1.28 -16.87 20.24
C TYR A 202 -0.39 -16.02 21.13
N VAL A 203 -0.28 -14.71 20.80
CA VAL A 203 0.63 -13.79 21.50
C VAL A 203 -0.18 -12.64 22.06
N ALA A 204 -0.17 -12.43 23.37
CA ALA A 204 -1.04 -11.46 24.00
C ALA A 204 -0.45 -10.78 25.23
N HIS A 205 -1.11 -9.71 25.66
CA HIS A 205 -0.86 -9.02 26.93
C HIS A 205 0.61 -8.56 27.11
N GLY A 206 1.20 -7.99 26.05
CA GLY A 206 2.55 -7.46 26.07
C GLY A 206 3.66 -8.50 25.83
N ALA A 207 3.30 -9.77 25.64
CA ALA A 207 4.26 -10.79 25.20
C ALA A 207 4.78 -10.47 23.80
N ALA A 208 6.01 -10.88 23.51
CA ALA A 208 6.64 -10.72 22.21
C ALA A 208 7.08 -12.08 21.65
N LEU A 209 6.81 -12.29 20.36
CA LEU A 209 7.32 -13.40 19.57
C LEU A 209 8.13 -12.85 18.40
N THR A 210 9.36 -13.29 18.28
CA THR A 210 10.22 -13.01 17.13
C THR A 210 10.49 -14.29 16.36
N ILE A 211 10.18 -14.30 15.08
CA ILE A 211 10.55 -15.39 14.16
C ILE A 211 11.75 -14.93 13.34
N LYS A 212 12.77 -15.77 13.32
CA LYS A 212 13.94 -15.62 12.45
C LYS A 212 14.33 -16.95 11.81
N ASP A 213 15.12 -16.87 10.76
CA ASP A 213 15.75 -18.01 10.10
C ASP A 213 17.24 -17.72 9.92
N SER A 214 18.09 -18.46 10.61
CA SER A 214 19.54 -18.27 10.55
C SER A 214 20.15 -18.76 9.24
N VAL A 215 19.42 -19.57 8.47
CA VAL A 215 19.85 -20.04 7.14
C VAL A 215 19.48 -19.03 6.08
N GLN A 216 20.49 -18.37 5.53
CA GLN A 216 20.31 -17.44 4.42
C GLN A 216 20.44 -18.18 3.10
N THR A 217 19.35 -18.20 2.33
CA THR A 217 19.38 -18.62 0.91
C THR A 217 19.35 -17.38 0.04
N GLY A 218 20.18 -17.36 -1.01
CA GLY A 218 20.24 -16.24 -1.93
C GLY A 218 18.92 -16.03 -2.68
N GLU A 219 18.56 -14.78 -2.83
CA GLU A 219 17.50 -14.37 -3.77
C GLU A 219 18.09 -14.31 -5.18
N LYS A 220 17.35 -14.79 -6.17
CA LYS A 220 17.70 -14.67 -7.59
C LYS A 220 16.90 -13.52 -8.17
N VAL A 221 17.60 -12.57 -8.72
CA VAL A 221 17.00 -11.45 -9.46
C VAL A 221 17.20 -11.72 -10.94
N GLY A 222 16.09 -11.78 -11.68
CA GLY A 222 16.10 -11.91 -13.14
C GLY A 222 16.39 -10.57 -13.81
N ASP A 223 16.81 -10.61 -15.08
CA ASP A 223 17.01 -9.41 -15.88
C ASP A 223 15.67 -8.66 -16.02
N GLY A 224 15.68 -7.36 -15.73
CA GLY A 224 14.51 -6.52 -15.88
C GLY A 224 14.12 -6.42 -17.36
N ARG A 225 12.86 -6.77 -17.66
CA ARG A 225 12.28 -6.55 -18.98
C ARG A 225 11.80 -5.12 -19.07
N GLN A 226 12.27 -4.37 -20.07
CA GLN A 226 11.75 -3.04 -20.33
C GLN A 226 10.27 -3.09 -20.66
N LEU A 227 9.47 -2.26 -20.01
CA LEU A 227 8.07 -2.03 -20.32
C LEU A 227 8.02 -0.89 -21.34
N ASN A 228 7.45 -1.18 -22.52
CA ASN A 228 7.29 -0.18 -23.58
C ASN A 228 5.88 0.44 -23.49
N ASP A 229 5.82 1.75 -23.53
CA ASP A 229 4.59 2.52 -23.38
C ASP A 229 3.69 2.52 -24.61
N GLN A 230 4.20 2.10 -25.77
CA GLN A 230 3.47 2.26 -27.02
C GLN A 230 2.88 0.95 -27.53
N GLY A 231 1.54 0.85 -27.50
CA GLY A 231 0.79 -0.24 -28.09
C GLY A 231 0.88 -1.56 -27.34
N GLN A 232 1.26 -1.50 -26.09
CA GLN A 232 1.42 -2.66 -25.25
C GLN A 232 0.10 -3.23 -24.75
N ASN A 233 0.14 -4.51 -24.49
CA ASN A 233 -0.92 -5.20 -23.82
C ASN A 233 -0.93 -4.83 -22.32
N LEU A 234 -1.67 -3.78 -21.96
CA LEU A 234 -1.85 -3.31 -20.58
C LEU A 234 -2.81 -4.25 -19.85
N THR A 235 -2.37 -5.45 -19.57
CA THR A 235 -3.14 -6.53 -18.95
C THR A 235 -2.43 -7.03 -17.69
N PRO A 236 -3.10 -7.81 -16.85
CA PRO A 236 -2.48 -8.46 -15.69
C PRO A 236 -1.24 -9.31 -16.01
N ALA A 237 -1.04 -9.69 -17.29
CA ALA A 237 0.20 -10.36 -17.71
C ALA A 237 1.44 -9.48 -17.64
N ASN A 238 1.26 -8.15 -17.71
CA ASN A 238 2.35 -7.16 -17.69
C ASN A 238 2.25 -6.20 -16.50
N TYR A 239 1.04 -5.90 -16.03
CA TYR A 239 0.73 -5.01 -14.90
C TYR A 239 -0.17 -5.74 -13.92
N GLY A 240 0.01 -5.58 -12.64
CA GLY A 240 -0.70 -6.35 -11.62
C GLY A 240 -0.36 -7.84 -11.70
N LYS A 241 0.90 -8.14 -12.07
CA LYS A 241 1.36 -9.50 -12.27
C LYS A 241 1.42 -10.24 -10.93
N GLU A 242 0.56 -11.25 -10.81
CA GLU A 242 0.48 -12.06 -9.59
C GLU A 242 1.81 -12.76 -9.29
N ALA A 243 2.15 -12.84 -8.01
CA ALA A 243 3.23 -13.70 -7.56
C ALA A 243 2.79 -15.17 -7.61
N THR A 244 3.72 -16.05 -7.88
CA THR A 244 3.46 -17.47 -8.03
C THR A 244 4.28 -18.31 -7.08
N LEU A 245 3.66 -19.38 -6.55
CA LEU A 245 4.31 -20.39 -5.74
C LEU A 245 4.42 -21.69 -6.50
N SER A 246 5.59 -22.32 -6.43
CA SER A 246 5.78 -23.73 -6.81
C SER A 246 5.67 -24.60 -5.57
N TYR A 247 5.23 -25.82 -5.75
CA TYR A 247 4.95 -26.75 -4.67
C TYR A 247 5.63 -28.09 -4.89
N ASP A 248 5.93 -28.80 -3.79
CA ASP A 248 6.31 -30.21 -3.85
C ASP A 248 5.08 -31.15 -4.01
N ASN A 249 5.33 -32.46 -3.98
CA ASN A 249 4.26 -33.46 -4.12
C ASN A 249 3.26 -33.45 -2.95
N ASP A 250 3.67 -32.97 -1.80
CA ASP A 250 2.82 -32.83 -0.60
C ASP A 250 2.07 -31.49 -0.57
N GLY A 251 2.28 -30.65 -1.58
CA GLY A 251 1.69 -29.34 -1.70
C GLY A 251 2.35 -28.28 -0.81
N ILE A 252 3.56 -28.53 -0.30
CA ILE A 252 4.32 -27.55 0.46
C ILE A 252 5.04 -26.60 -0.49
N PRO A 253 4.99 -25.27 -0.27
CA PRO A 253 5.69 -24.32 -1.10
C PRO A 253 7.21 -24.55 -1.14
N THR A 254 7.78 -24.51 -2.34
CA THR A 254 9.21 -24.73 -2.58
C THR A 254 9.92 -23.54 -3.20
N TYR A 255 9.19 -22.70 -3.92
CA TYR A 255 9.74 -21.54 -4.60
C TYR A 255 8.69 -20.45 -4.72
N LEU A 256 9.09 -19.20 -4.50
CA LEU A 256 8.28 -18.00 -4.73
C LEU A 256 8.89 -17.21 -5.88
N SER A 257 8.09 -16.85 -6.89
CA SER A 257 8.42 -15.84 -7.89
C SER A 257 7.48 -14.66 -7.71
N TYR A 258 8.03 -13.45 -7.63
CA TYR A 258 7.28 -12.21 -7.58
C TYR A 258 7.95 -11.15 -8.45
N TYR A 259 7.26 -10.06 -8.73
CA TYR A 259 7.70 -9.06 -9.69
C TYR A 259 7.71 -7.68 -9.06
N VAL A 260 8.70 -6.87 -9.43
CA VAL A 260 8.79 -5.45 -9.08
C VAL A 260 8.81 -4.65 -10.37
N THR A 261 7.89 -3.71 -10.51
CA THR A 261 7.97 -2.70 -11.55
C THR A 261 8.76 -1.52 -11.00
N GLU A 262 9.96 -1.33 -11.51
CA GLU A 262 10.82 -0.21 -11.16
C GLU A 262 10.58 0.93 -12.16
N SER A 263 10.40 2.14 -11.64
CA SER A 263 10.23 3.35 -12.43
C SER A 263 11.30 4.36 -12.05
N SER A 264 11.96 4.90 -13.06
CA SER A 264 12.98 5.94 -12.91
C SER A 264 12.63 7.11 -13.81
N PRO A 265 11.92 8.13 -13.31
CA PRO A 265 11.62 9.34 -14.06
C PRO A 265 12.91 10.15 -14.28
N GLU A 266 13.24 10.46 -15.54
CA GLU A 266 14.39 11.29 -15.92
C GLU A 266 13.93 12.43 -16.82
N GLY A 267 13.98 13.67 -16.32
CA GLY A 267 13.62 14.85 -17.12
C GLY A 267 12.19 14.76 -17.65
N THR A 268 12.03 14.58 -18.97
CA THR A 268 10.72 14.43 -19.63
C THR A 268 10.35 12.99 -19.94
N GLY A 269 11.19 12.03 -19.59
CA GLY A 269 11.01 10.60 -19.85
C GLY A 269 10.91 9.79 -18.56
N THR A 270 10.41 8.60 -18.71
CA THR A 270 10.36 7.60 -17.64
C THR A 270 10.89 6.29 -18.19
N THR A 271 11.85 5.71 -17.49
CA THR A 271 12.31 4.35 -17.80
C THR A 271 11.69 3.38 -16.83
N GLU A 272 11.10 2.33 -17.33
CA GLU A 272 10.40 1.35 -16.53
C GLU A 272 10.82 -0.06 -16.88
N SER A 273 10.99 -0.88 -15.87
CA SER A 273 11.35 -2.28 -16.03
C SER A 273 10.55 -3.16 -15.09
N LEU A 274 10.19 -4.34 -15.58
CA LEU A 274 9.59 -5.40 -14.78
C LEU A 274 10.68 -6.39 -14.40
N VAL A 275 11.05 -6.40 -13.13
CA VAL A 275 12.10 -7.24 -12.57
C VAL A 275 11.48 -8.44 -11.88
N GLU A 276 11.93 -9.65 -12.24
CA GLU A 276 11.51 -10.90 -11.60
C GLU A 276 12.46 -11.26 -10.46
N HIS A 277 11.89 -11.52 -9.30
CA HIS A 277 12.60 -12.01 -8.12
C HIS A 277 12.20 -13.44 -7.80
N GLY A 278 13.18 -14.28 -7.52
CA GLY A 278 12.98 -15.69 -7.21
C GLY A 278 13.56 -16.07 -5.87
N VAL A 279 12.77 -16.74 -5.04
CA VAL A 279 13.15 -17.14 -3.68
C VAL A 279 13.01 -18.65 -3.51
N ASP A 280 14.09 -19.32 -3.15
CA ASP A 280 14.07 -20.75 -2.80
C ASP A 280 13.54 -20.93 -1.37
N ILE A 281 12.26 -21.28 -1.26
CA ILE A 281 11.61 -21.59 0.02
C ILE A 281 12.03 -22.97 0.55
N LYS A 282 12.43 -23.89 -0.33
CA LYS A 282 12.81 -25.25 0.08
C LYS A 282 13.98 -25.22 1.07
N GLY A 283 14.95 -24.33 0.86
CA GLY A 283 16.12 -24.17 1.70
C GLY A 283 15.94 -23.21 2.87
N LYS A 284 14.76 -22.56 3.01
CA LYS A 284 14.47 -21.61 4.10
C LYS A 284 13.65 -22.24 5.22
N GLY A 285 13.81 -21.72 6.40
CA GLY A 285 12.88 -21.94 7.51
C GLY A 285 11.50 -21.39 7.19
N ALA A 286 10.46 -22.18 7.43
CA ALA A 286 9.11 -21.78 7.11
C ALA A 286 8.09 -22.26 8.13
N ILE A 287 7.03 -21.46 8.33
CA ILE A 287 5.81 -21.84 9.04
C ILE A 287 4.71 -21.99 7.99
N VAL A 288 4.16 -23.21 7.88
CA VAL A 288 3.21 -23.58 6.83
C VAL A 288 1.89 -24.02 7.44
N ALA A 289 0.80 -23.33 7.12
CA ALA A 289 -0.55 -23.79 7.43
C ALA A 289 -0.92 -24.95 6.49
N CYS A 290 -1.17 -26.14 7.03
CA CYS A 290 -1.41 -27.36 6.26
C CYS A 290 -2.88 -27.79 6.19
N ASP A 291 -3.66 -27.52 7.26
CA ASP A 291 -5.07 -27.87 7.38
C ASP A 291 -5.88 -26.63 7.79
N GLY A 292 -5.71 -25.56 7.04
CA GLY A 292 -6.41 -24.31 7.34
C GLY A 292 -7.90 -24.39 7.05
N SER A 293 -8.69 -23.70 7.84
CA SER A 293 -10.05 -23.29 7.53
C SER A 293 -10.09 -21.77 7.38
N ASN A 294 -11.19 -21.26 6.82
CA ASN A 294 -11.44 -19.80 6.73
C ASN A 294 -11.46 -19.08 8.10
N ARG A 295 -11.23 -19.80 9.21
CA ARG A 295 -11.15 -19.26 10.57
C ARG A 295 -9.72 -19.24 11.10
N LEU A 296 -8.82 -19.98 10.49
CA LEU A 296 -7.43 -20.09 10.93
C LEU A 296 -6.70 -18.74 10.80
N LYS A 297 -6.20 -18.24 11.91
CA LYS A 297 -5.23 -17.15 12.01
C LYS A 297 -3.90 -17.80 12.42
N LEU A 298 -2.99 -18.02 11.47
CA LEU A 298 -1.78 -18.84 11.75
C LEU A 298 -0.95 -18.24 12.89
N ILE A 299 -0.68 -16.93 12.82
CA ILE A 299 -0.09 -16.15 13.92
C ILE A 299 -1.16 -15.15 14.38
N ASN A 300 -1.63 -15.31 15.62
CA ASN A 300 -2.71 -14.50 16.20
C ASN A 300 -2.17 -13.64 17.35
N ILE A 301 -2.15 -12.33 17.16
CA ILE A 301 -1.62 -11.34 18.11
C ILE A 301 -2.80 -10.55 18.67
N TYR A 302 -2.92 -10.49 19.99
CA TYR A 302 -4.11 -9.97 20.65
C TYR A 302 -3.75 -9.11 21.86
N ASN A 303 -4.59 -8.10 22.18
CA ASN A 303 -4.49 -7.31 23.41
C ASN A 303 -3.07 -6.81 23.75
N GLY A 304 -2.45 -6.11 22.82
CA GLY A 304 -1.11 -5.52 23.05
C GLY A 304 0.04 -6.51 22.90
N GLY A 305 -0.19 -7.69 22.32
CA GLY A 305 0.89 -8.60 21.94
C GLY A 305 1.78 -8.02 20.83
N ASN A 306 3.01 -8.50 20.73
CA ASN A 306 4.01 -8.05 19.77
C ASN A 306 4.49 -9.23 18.93
N PHE A 307 4.58 -9.04 17.62
CA PHE A 307 5.14 -10.01 16.69
C PHE A 307 6.19 -9.36 15.80
N ASN A 308 7.36 -9.98 15.70
CA ASN A 308 8.45 -9.56 14.84
C ASN A 308 8.78 -10.67 13.85
N LEU A 309 8.80 -10.36 12.55
CA LEU A 309 9.32 -11.23 11.51
C LEU A 309 10.64 -10.63 11.01
N GLU A 310 11.75 -11.28 11.39
CA GLU A 310 13.10 -10.86 10.98
C GLU A 310 13.54 -11.58 9.70
N SER A 311 13.19 -12.85 9.56
CA SER A 311 13.47 -13.68 8.39
C SER A 311 12.62 -14.96 8.43
N GLY A 312 12.73 -15.81 7.38
CA GLY A 312 11.91 -17.01 7.23
C GLY A 312 10.62 -16.74 6.44
N VAL A 313 9.78 -17.74 6.31
CA VAL A 313 8.60 -17.72 5.46
C VAL A 313 7.34 -18.08 6.22
N LEU A 314 6.31 -17.25 6.15
CA LEU A 314 4.94 -17.55 6.58
C LEU A 314 4.10 -17.81 5.35
N THR A 315 3.49 -19.01 5.27
CA THR A 315 2.77 -19.45 4.07
C THR A 315 1.72 -20.51 4.39
N GLN A 316 1.09 -21.02 3.36
CA GLN A 316 0.15 -22.14 3.45
C GLN A 316 0.42 -23.21 2.40
N LYS A 317 -0.07 -24.41 2.66
CA LYS A 317 -0.09 -25.53 1.72
C LYS A 317 -1.00 -25.20 0.52
N LYS A 318 -0.67 -25.76 -0.64
CA LYS A 318 -1.52 -25.71 -1.83
C LYS A 318 -2.94 -26.22 -1.49
N ASP A 319 -3.93 -25.58 -2.05
CA ASP A 319 -5.36 -25.91 -1.86
C ASP A 319 -5.85 -25.83 -0.41
N CYS A 320 -5.07 -25.22 0.47
CA CYS A 320 -5.45 -24.83 1.83
C CYS A 320 -6.10 -23.44 1.79
N SER A 321 -6.85 -23.09 2.83
CA SER A 321 -7.33 -21.74 3.05
C SER A 321 -7.04 -21.31 4.48
N VAL A 322 -6.69 -20.03 4.64
CA VAL A 322 -6.51 -19.42 5.96
C VAL A 322 -7.37 -18.16 6.03
N ARG A 323 -7.75 -17.76 7.22
CA ARG A 323 -8.30 -16.42 7.38
C ARG A 323 -7.20 -15.37 7.17
N ASN A 324 -6.08 -15.55 7.88
CA ASN A 324 -4.91 -14.68 7.80
C ASN A 324 -3.64 -15.46 8.14
N LEU A 325 -2.53 -15.21 7.47
CA LEU A 325 -1.23 -15.71 7.89
C LEU A 325 -0.77 -14.98 9.18
N VAL A 326 -1.00 -13.66 9.25
CA VAL A 326 -0.78 -12.85 10.46
C VAL A 326 -2.03 -12.04 10.75
N TYR A 327 -2.51 -12.12 11.98
CA TYR A 327 -3.65 -11.35 12.47
C TYR A 327 -3.31 -10.64 13.77
N ALA A 328 -3.53 -9.34 13.82
CA ALA A 328 -3.32 -8.53 15.02
C ALA A 328 -4.56 -7.70 15.36
N GLU A 329 -4.88 -7.62 16.64
CA GLU A 329 -6.07 -6.93 17.11
C GLU A 329 -5.85 -6.31 18.50
N ASN A 330 -6.61 -5.24 18.79
CA ASN A 330 -6.68 -4.59 20.09
C ASN A 330 -5.33 -4.09 20.62
N GLY A 331 -4.76 -3.11 19.90
CA GLY A 331 -3.54 -2.43 20.31
C GLY A 331 -2.26 -3.25 20.14
N SER A 332 -2.31 -4.31 19.35
CA SER A 332 -1.17 -5.18 19.08
C SER A 332 -0.21 -4.58 18.05
N THR A 333 1.02 -5.08 18.02
CA THR A 333 2.05 -4.61 17.10
C THR A 333 2.60 -5.75 16.25
N VAL A 334 2.71 -5.51 14.95
CA VAL A 334 3.40 -6.37 13.98
C VAL A 334 4.55 -5.59 13.38
N ASN A 335 5.77 -6.09 13.49
CA ASN A 335 6.95 -5.54 12.83
C ASN A 335 7.46 -6.56 11.81
N MET A 336 7.50 -6.17 10.57
CA MET A 336 8.10 -6.93 9.48
C MET A 336 9.42 -6.26 9.11
N ASN A 337 10.51 -6.83 9.63
CA ASN A 337 11.87 -6.35 9.42
C ASN A 337 12.61 -7.16 8.35
N GLY A 338 11.97 -8.23 7.88
CA GLY A 338 12.48 -9.13 6.85
C GLY A 338 11.50 -10.28 6.60
N GLY A 339 11.97 -11.34 5.95
CA GLY A 339 11.19 -12.54 5.70
C GLY A 339 10.11 -12.38 4.63
N TYR A 340 9.25 -13.38 4.53
CA TYR A 340 8.25 -13.51 3.47
C TYR A 340 6.90 -13.91 4.06
N VAL A 341 5.84 -13.18 3.70
CA VAL A 341 4.45 -13.52 4.01
C VAL A 341 3.75 -13.76 2.67
N CYS A 342 3.58 -15.02 2.28
CA CYS A 342 3.21 -15.31 0.91
C CYS A 342 2.20 -16.45 0.74
N GLY A 343 1.40 -16.35 -0.33
CA GLY A 343 0.48 -17.37 -0.78
C GLY A 343 -0.73 -17.59 0.13
N GLY A 344 -1.04 -16.67 1.04
CA GLY A 344 -2.25 -16.72 1.85
C GLY A 344 -3.50 -16.61 0.98
N TYR A 345 -4.48 -17.49 1.20
CA TYR A 345 -5.74 -17.51 0.47
C TYR A 345 -6.93 -17.53 1.44
N CYS A 346 -7.72 -16.46 1.40
CA CYS A 346 -8.92 -16.30 2.21
C CYS A 346 -10.14 -16.18 1.30
N PRO A 347 -10.93 -17.25 1.06
CA PRO A 347 -12.05 -17.23 0.13
C PRO A 347 -13.34 -16.59 0.68
N ASP A 348 -13.46 -16.44 1.98
CA ASP A 348 -14.65 -15.90 2.64
C ASP A 348 -14.61 -14.36 2.73
N ASN A 349 -15.68 -13.77 3.28
CA ASN A 349 -15.81 -12.30 3.47
C ASN A 349 -14.81 -11.71 4.50
N ALA A 350 -13.68 -12.37 4.77
CA ALA A 350 -12.59 -11.81 5.56
C ALA A 350 -11.59 -11.07 4.66
N ALA A 351 -10.75 -10.26 5.27
CA ALA A 351 -9.78 -9.42 4.58
C ALA A 351 -8.37 -9.64 5.10
N GLY A 352 -7.36 -9.33 4.28
CA GLY A 352 -5.96 -9.40 4.66
C GLY A 352 -5.43 -10.83 4.76
N ALA A 353 -5.47 -11.62 3.68
CA ALA A 353 -4.97 -13.00 3.72
C ALA A 353 -3.50 -13.08 4.15
N GLY A 354 -2.66 -12.12 3.75
CA GLY A 354 -1.29 -11.99 4.26
C GLY A 354 -1.29 -11.49 5.70
N ILE A 355 -1.54 -10.20 5.91
CA ILE A 355 -1.51 -9.55 7.22
C ILE A 355 -2.79 -8.74 7.43
N SER A 356 -3.45 -8.94 8.57
CA SER A 356 -4.61 -8.15 8.99
C SER A 356 -4.34 -7.49 10.35
N VAL A 357 -4.51 -6.16 10.43
CA VAL A 357 -4.36 -5.40 11.69
C VAL A 357 -5.63 -4.62 11.99
N ASN A 358 -6.15 -4.75 13.22
CA ASN A 358 -7.45 -4.27 13.59
C ASN A 358 -7.44 -3.55 14.94
N ASN A 359 -8.40 -2.65 15.16
CA ASN A 359 -8.70 -2.06 16.46
C ASN A 359 -7.47 -1.45 17.17
N ASN A 360 -6.96 -0.34 16.64
CA ASN A 360 -5.81 0.40 17.17
C ASN A 360 -4.48 -0.38 17.17
N SER A 361 -4.37 -1.42 16.35
CA SER A 361 -3.11 -2.14 16.17
C SER A 361 -2.19 -1.42 15.20
N THR A 362 -0.92 -1.84 15.16
CA THR A 362 0.09 -1.22 14.33
C THR A 362 0.82 -2.27 13.49
N LEU A 363 0.97 -2.00 12.19
CA LEU A 363 1.87 -2.74 11.30
C LEU A 363 3.00 -1.82 10.85
N ARG A 364 4.24 -2.27 11.02
CA ARG A 364 5.44 -1.61 10.48
C ARG A 364 6.15 -2.56 9.53
N ILE A 365 6.38 -2.11 8.31
CA ILE A 365 7.11 -2.84 7.28
C ILE A 365 8.35 -2.02 6.97
N SER A 366 9.50 -2.48 7.45
CA SER A 366 10.80 -1.86 7.16
C SER A 366 11.58 -2.63 6.09
N ASN A 367 11.29 -3.92 5.94
CA ASN A 367 11.88 -4.80 4.94
C ASN A 367 11.02 -6.06 4.78
N GLY A 368 11.43 -6.99 3.89
CA GLY A 368 10.74 -8.25 3.62
C GLY A 368 9.74 -8.14 2.46
N VAL A 369 9.02 -9.22 2.22
CA VAL A 369 8.14 -9.37 1.05
C VAL A 369 6.77 -9.90 1.45
N ILE A 370 5.71 -9.20 1.06
CA ILE A 370 4.31 -9.66 1.17
C ILE A 370 3.82 -9.94 -0.25
N ALA A 371 3.68 -11.22 -0.63
CA ALA A 371 3.46 -11.55 -2.04
C ALA A 371 2.47 -12.70 -2.28
N GLY A 372 1.67 -12.56 -3.35
CA GLY A 372 0.77 -13.64 -3.80
C GLY A 372 -0.34 -13.99 -2.82
N ASN A 373 -0.70 -13.08 -1.92
CA ASN A 373 -1.81 -13.27 -1.01
C ASN A 373 -3.12 -12.83 -1.65
N ARG A 374 -4.23 -13.56 -1.41
CA ARG A 374 -5.52 -13.33 -2.06
C ARG A 374 -6.65 -13.32 -1.03
N ALA A 375 -7.45 -12.26 -1.03
CA ALA A 375 -8.61 -12.09 -0.15
C ALA A 375 -9.68 -11.22 -0.84
N PRO A 376 -10.91 -11.15 -0.35
CA PRO A 376 -11.91 -10.20 -0.87
C PRO A 376 -11.45 -8.74 -0.85
N SER A 377 -10.70 -8.33 0.18
CA SER A 377 -10.11 -6.99 0.32
C SER A 377 -8.73 -7.08 0.95
N GLY A 378 -7.81 -6.20 0.53
CA GLY A 378 -6.47 -6.14 1.09
C GLY A 378 -5.77 -7.49 0.98
N GLY A 379 -5.62 -8.05 -0.22
CA GLY A 379 -5.00 -9.37 -0.39
C GLY A 379 -3.69 -9.49 0.39
N GLY A 380 -2.79 -8.52 0.23
CA GLY A 380 -1.55 -8.44 0.99
C GLY A 380 -1.76 -7.98 2.43
N VAL A 381 -2.34 -6.78 2.62
CA VAL A 381 -2.51 -6.11 3.91
C VAL A 381 -3.93 -5.54 4.04
N TYR A 382 -4.54 -5.79 5.17
CA TYR A 382 -5.79 -5.15 5.58
C TYR A 382 -5.62 -4.47 6.94
N ALA A 383 -6.07 -3.22 7.03
CA ALA A 383 -6.07 -2.46 8.28
C ALA A 383 -7.45 -1.89 8.57
N ASN A 384 -7.95 -2.10 9.78
CA ASN A 384 -9.23 -1.54 10.22
C ASN A 384 -9.03 -0.80 11.54
N GLY A 385 -9.25 0.52 11.53
CA GLY A 385 -9.01 1.39 12.69
C GLY A 385 -7.58 1.32 13.22
N SER A 386 -6.59 1.10 12.35
CA SER A 386 -5.22 0.75 12.71
C SER A 386 -4.20 1.55 11.90
N ALA A 387 -2.94 1.51 12.32
CA ALA A 387 -1.87 2.22 11.63
C ALA A 387 -0.99 1.25 10.81
N VAL A 388 -0.72 1.60 9.56
CA VAL A 388 0.23 0.91 8.69
C VAL A 388 1.35 1.88 8.33
N THR A 389 2.59 1.46 8.52
CA THR A 389 3.78 2.22 8.13
C THR A 389 4.66 1.36 7.23
N VAL A 390 4.97 1.85 6.04
CA VAL A 390 5.86 1.21 5.07
C VAL A 390 7.06 2.13 4.88
N THR A 391 8.21 1.70 5.37
CA THR A 391 9.48 2.42 5.21
C THR A 391 10.46 1.69 4.28
N GLY A 392 10.10 0.48 3.87
CA GLY A 392 10.89 -0.38 2.99
C GLY A 392 10.14 -1.66 2.67
N GLY A 393 10.83 -2.63 2.07
CA GLY A 393 10.25 -3.91 1.67
C GLY A 393 9.40 -3.85 0.41
N VAL A 394 8.72 -4.95 0.10
CA VAL A 394 7.96 -5.14 -1.14
C VAL A 394 6.59 -5.73 -0.85
N ILE A 395 5.54 -5.09 -1.33
CA ILE A 395 4.16 -5.62 -1.35
C ILE A 395 3.80 -5.85 -2.81
N SER A 396 3.89 -7.11 -3.27
CA SER A 396 3.84 -7.43 -4.70
C SER A 396 2.96 -8.62 -5.05
N GLY A 397 2.27 -8.51 -6.17
CA GLY A 397 1.53 -9.63 -6.75
C GLY A 397 0.41 -10.16 -5.86
N ASN A 398 -0.08 -9.34 -4.93
CA ASN A 398 -1.26 -9.66 -4.13
C ASN A 398 -2.52 -9.27 -4.90
N SER A 399 -3.63 -9.95 -4.65
CA SER A 399 -4.86 -9.67 -5.39
C SER A 399 -6.12 -9.75 -4.55
N THR A 400 -7.16 -9.06 -5.03
CA THR A 400 -8.52 -9.33 -4.60
C THR A 400 -9.07 -10.58 -5.29
N LEU A 401 -10.15 -11.14 -4.72
CA LEU A 401 -10.84 -12.28 -5.32
C LEU A 401 -11.90 -11.80 -6.31
N ASP A 402 -12.05 -12.56 -7.39
CA ASP A 402 -13.10 -12.34 -8.39
C ASP A 402 -14.50 -12.48 -7.78
N GLY A 403 -15.43 -11.62 -8.21
CA GLY A 403 -16.83 -11.69 -7.79
C GLY A 403 -17.11 -11.12 -6.39
N MET A 404 -16.11 -10.54 -5.71
CA MET A 404 -16.24 -9.93 -4.39
C MET A 404 -16.11 -8.41 -4.46
N ASN A 405 -17.05 -7.68 -3.85
CA ASN A 405 -17.04 -6.22 -3.76
C ASN A 405 -16.02 -5.76 -2.71
N GLY A 406 -14.74 -5.80 -3.04
CA GLY A 406 -13.66 -5.42 -2.14
C GLY A 406 -12.89 -4.20 -2.60
N PHE A 407 -11.76 -3.95 -1.94
CA PHE A 407 -10.81 -2.88 -2.25
C PHE A 407 -9.38 -3.35 -2.00
N GLY A 408 -8.42 -2.74 -2.70
CA GLY A 408 -7.02 -2.89 -2.39
C GLY A 408 -6.45 -4.29 -2.62
N GLY A 409 -5.78 -4.55 -3.72
CA GLY A 409 -5.03 -5.80 -3.92
C GLY A 409 -3.83 -5.90 -2.98
N GLY A 410 -3.01 -4.85 -2.93
CA GLY A 410 -1.85 -4.73 -2.04
C GLY A 410 -2.24 -4.36 -0.62
N ILE A 411 -2.73 -3.13 -0.42
CA ILE A 411 -3.15 -2.60 0.88
C ILE A 411 -4.59 -2.11 0.82
N MET A 412 -5.39 -2.47 1.81
CA MET A 412 -6.68 -1.86 2.10
C MET A 412 -6.71 -1.33 3.52
N ALA A 413 -7.12 -0.06 3.71
CA ALA A 413 -7.28 0.55 5.02
C ALA A 413 -8.68 1.16 5.21
N GLU A 414 -9.29 0.88 6.34
CA GLU A 414 -10.59 1.40 6.75
C GLU A 414 -10.47 2.08 8.11
N GLY A 415 -10.33 3.41 8.11
CA GLY A 415 -10.00 4.15 9.32
C GLY A 415 -8.52 4.04 9.70
N GLY A 416 -8.10 4.82 10.69
CA GLY A 416 -6.70 4.86 11.10
C GLY A 416 -5.78 5.59 10.12
N SER A 417 -4.59 5.05 9.83
CA SER A 417 -3.61 5.72 8.97
C SER A 417 -2.77 4.76 8.15
N VAL A 418 -2.34 5.22 6.98
CA VAL A 418 -1.30 4.59 6.15
C VAL A 418 -0.21 5.61 5.86
N ALA A 419 1.03 5.27 6.21
CA ALA A 419 2.20 6.08 5.90
C ALA A 419 3.18 5.29 5.05
N VAL A 420 3.49 5.78 3.84
CA VAL A 420 4.48 5.21 2.93
C VAL A 420 5.63 6.19 2.81
N SER A 421 6.81 5.80 3.23
CA SER A 421 8.04 6.59 3.17
C SER A 421 9.22 5.82 2.57
N GLY A 422 8.94 4.72 1.87
CA GLY A 422 9.91 3.90 1.17
C GLY A 422 9.31 2.56 0.71
N GLY A 423 10.12 1.74 0.05
CA GLY A 423 9.72 0.42 -0.44
C GLY A 423 8.87 0.45 -1.71
N TYR A 424 8.30 -0.70 -2.03
CA TYR A 424 7.53 -0.93 -3.25
C TYR A 424 6.14 -1.50 -2.94
N ILE A 425 5.10 -0.85 -3.46
CA ILE A 425 3.73 -1.40 -3.54
C ILE A 425 3.46 -1.61 -5.02
N THR A 426 3.70 -2.83 -5.50
CA THR A 426 3.87 -3.05 -6.93
C THR A 426 3.20 -4.32 -7.43
N ASN A 427 2.76 -4.30 -8.69
CA ASN A 427 2.14 -5.46 -9.35
C ASN A 427 0.97 -6.09 -8.59
N ASN A 428 0.31 -5.36 -7.71
CA ASN A 428 -0.89 -5.84 -7.06
C ASN A 428 -2.09 -5.69 -8.00
N CYS A 429 -3.09 -6.54 -7.83
CA CYS A 429 -4.23 -6.63 -8.71
C CYS A 429 -5.55 -6.46 -7.95
N TYR A 430 -6.39 -5.55 -8.43
CA TYR A 430 -7.81 -5.56 -8.14
C TYR A 430 -8.51 -6.27 -9.31
N ALA A 431 -8.85 -7.55 -9.11
CA ALA A 431 -9.27 -8.44 -10.19
C ALA A 431 -10.76 -8.39 -10.49
N ASN A 432 -11.55 -7.66 -9.70
CA ASN A 432 -13.00 -7.78 -9.75
C ASN A 432 -13.65 -6.67 -10.57
N PHE A 433 -14.64 -7.06 -11.38
CA PHE A 433 -15.56 -6.17 -12.05
C PHE A 433 -16.91 -6.15 -11.31
N CYS A 434 -17.12 -5.14 -10.48
CA CYS A 434 -18.31 -5.02 -9.64
C CYS A 434 -19.50 -4.38 -10.32
N GLY A 435 -19.37 -3.88 -11.52
CA GLY A 435 -20.40 -2.99 -12.05
C GLY A 435 -20.90 -3.27 -13.44
N THR A 436 -22.14 -2.96 -13.58
CA THR A 436 -22.77 -2.65 -14.86
C THR A 436 -22.41 -1.23 -15.21
N ASN A 437 -21.39 -0.87 -15.80
CA ASN A 437 -21.07 0.48 -16.32
C ASN A 437 -19.86 1.19 -15.72
N GLY A 438 -18.97 0.45 -15.01
CA GLY A 438 -17.72 1.03 -14.55
C GLY A 438 -17.91 2.24 -13.62
N ASN A 439 -18.79 2.12 -12.64
CA ASN A 439 -19.04 3.23 -11.70
C ASN A 439 -17.82 3.60 -10.85
N GLY A 440 -16.74 2.82 -10.94
CA GLY A 440 -15.51 3.12 -10.25
C GLY A 440 -15.63 3.20 -8.73
N ASP A 441 -16.64 2.59 -8.16
CA ASP A 441 -16.87 2.65 -6.71
C ASP A 441 -15.93 1.73 -5.93
N HIS A 442 -15.14 0.91 -6.63
CA HIS A 442 -14.18 -0.05 -6.10
C HIS A 442 -12.84 0.07 -6.83
N GLY A 443 -11.78 -0.51 -6.25
CA GLY A 443 -10.46 -0.48 -6.87
C GLY A 443 -9.31 -0.24 -5.89
N GLY A 444 -8.33 0.53 -6.32
CA GLY A 444 -7.12 0.81 -5.55
C GLY A 444 -6.20 -0.40 -5.49
N ALA A 445 -5.81 -0.95 -6.65
CA ALA A 445 -5.03 -2.19 -6.71
C ALA A 445 -3.76 -2.14 -5.86
N GLY A 446 -3.00 -1.04 -5.90
CA GLY A 446 -1.86 -0.84 -5.01
C GLY A 446 -2.30 -0.55 -3.58
N LEU A 447 -3.00 0.56 -3.38
CA LEU A 447 -3.47 1.04 -2.08
C LEU A 447 -4.89 1.58 -2.20
N ALA A 448 -5.78 1.09 -1.38
CA ALA A 448 -7.12 1.62 -1.19
C ALA A 448 -7.33 2.09 0.25
N ALA A 449 -8.07 3.19 0.43
CA ALA A 449 -8.37 3.73 1.75
C ALA A 449 -9.76 4.37 1.80
N LYS A 450 -10.46 4.17 2.92
CA LYS A 450 -11.77 4.76 3.19
C LYS A 450 -12.04 4.95 4.69
N ASN A 451 -13.22 5.39 5.04
CA ASN A 451 -13.70 5.51 6.42
C ASN A 451 -12.84 6.41 7.31
N GLY A 452 -12.43 7.58 6.77
CA GLY A 452 -11.65 8.55 7.50
C GLY A 452 -10.18 8.17 7.64
N THR A 453 -9.66 7.32 6.77
CA THR A 453 -8.24 6.95 6.79
C THR A 453 -7.37 8.13 6.38
N TYR A 454 -6.31 8.36 7.13
CA TYR A 454 -5.24 9.30 6.78
C TYR A 454 -4.16 8.59 5.97
N VAL A 455 -3.98 8.97 4.71
CA VAL A 455 -2.93 8.42 3.83
C VAL A 455 -1.86 9.46 3.60
N THR A 456 -0.61 9.12 3.91
CA THR A 456 0.57 9.93 3.59
C THR A 456 1.56 9.14 2.75
N ILE A 457 2.06 9.75 1.68
CA ILE A 457 3.11 9.19 0.83
C ILE A 457 4.21 10.23 0.75
N SER A 458 5.36 9.95 1.35
CA SER A 458 6.51 10.86 1.38
C SER A 458 7.70 10.35 0.57
N ASP A 459 7.71 9.07 0.23
CA ASP A 459 8.71 8.42 -0.62
C ASP A 459 8.21 7.00 -0.99
N GLY A 460 9.02 6.23 -1.74
CA GLY A 460 8.71 4.88 -2.21
C GLY A 460 8.07 4.87 -3.59
N GLN A 461 7.74 3.67 -4.06
CA GLN A 461 7.18 3.46 -5.39
C GLN A 461 5.85 2.69 -5.33
N ILE A 462 4.81 3.26 -5.94
CA ILE A 462 3.52 2.58 -6.16
C ILE A 462 3.39 2.38 -7.67
N THR A 463 3.78 1.18 -8.14
CA THR A 463 4.08 0.97 -9.56
C THR A 463 3.52 -0.33 -10.10
N GLY A 464 3.14 -0.34 -11.38
CA GLY A 464 2.75 -1.57 -12.07
C GLY A 464 1.50 -2.26 -11.54
N ASN A 465 0.69 -1.58 -10.72
CA ASN A 465 -0.54 -2.16 -10.19
C ASN A 465 -1.66 -2.10 -11.24
N TYR A 466 -2.53 -3.09 -11.24
CA TYR A 466 -3.62 -3.22 -12.20
C TYR A 466 -4.97 -3.30 -11.48
N SER A 467 -5.87 -2.39 -11.82
CA SER A 467 -7.24 -2.41 -11.35
C SER A 467 -8.20 -2.67 -12.51
N GLU A 468 -9.05 -3.67 -12.39
CA GLU A 468 -10.16 -3.89 -13.33
C GLU A 468 -11.17 -2.72 -13.28
N GLU A 469 -11.22 -2.01 -12.15
CA GLU A 469 -12.03 -0.81 -11.93
C GLU A 469 -11.14 0.44 -11.81
N ALA A 470 -11.37 1.27 -10.82
CA ALA A 470 -10.70 2.55 -10.62
C ALA A 470 -9.43 2.47 -9.77
N GLY A 471 -8.60 3.50 -9.85
CA GLY A 471 -7.44 3.66 -8.98
C GLY A 471 -6.45 2.51 -9.10
N GLY A 472 -5.73 2.40 -10.19
CA GLY A 472 -4.70 1.36 -10.35
C GLY A 472 -3.63 1.43 -9.26
N GLY A 473 -3.06 2.61 -9.03
CA GLY A 473 -2.10 2.86 -7.97
C GLY A 473 -2.76 3.10 -6.62
N VAL A 474 -3.49 4.21 -6.49
CA VAL A 474 -4.09 4.69 -5.23
C VAL A 474 -5.54 5.05 -5.42
N TYR A 475 -6.39 4.61 -4.50
CA TYR A 475 -7.78 5.02 -4.42
C TYR A 475 -8.16 5.38 -2.99
N VAL A 476 -8.58 6.62 -2.76
CA VAL A 476 -9.06 7.09 -1.46
C VAL A 476 -10.48 7.61 -1.62
N THR A 477 -11.45 7.14 -0.80
CA THR A 477 -12.85 7.53 -0.89
C THR A 477 -13.55 7.47 0.45
N ASP A 478 -14.51 8.37 0.66
CA ASP A 478 -15.49 8.28 1.74
C ASP A 478 -16.94 8.39 1.23
N GLN A 479 -17.14 7.92 0.02
CA GLN A 479 -18.47 7.82 -0.58
C GLN A 479 -19.44 7.09 0.36
N GLY A 480 -20.63 7.67 0.54
CA GLY A 480 -21.65 7.11 1.41
C GLY A 480 -21.43 7.27 2.92
N ARG A 481 -20.27 7.79 3.36
CA ARG A 481 -20.02 8.05 4.78
C ARG A 481 -20.65 9.36 5.23
N ASP A 482 -21.36 9.33 6.35
CA ASP A 482 -21.90 10.53 6.99
C ASP A 482 -20.84 11.23 7.85
N GLY A 483 -20.97 12.53 7.99
CA GLY A 483 -20.09 13.33 8.83
C GLY A 483 -19.57 14.59 8.16
N SER A 484 -18.82 15.37 8.90
CA SER A 484 -18.22 16.60 8.38
C SER A 484 -16.95 16.27 7.59
N ARG A 485 -16.62 17.10 6.60
CA ARG A 485 -15.45 16.88 5.73
C ARG A 485 -14.12 16.72 6.50
N LYS A 486 -13.96 17.37 7.64
CA LYS A 486 -12.77 17.24 8.49
C LYS A 486 -12.56 15.83 9.07
N ASP A 487 -13.62 15.02 9.11
CA ASP A 487 -13.60 13.66 9.64
C ASP A 487 -13.47 12.60 8.53
N MET A 488 -13.36 13.06 7.28
CA MET A 488 -13.23 12.20 6.10
C MET A 488 -11.78 11.80 5.83
N ALA A 489 -11.62 10.85 4.91
CA ALA A 489 -10.32 10.40 4.47
C ALA A 489 -9.53 11.52 3.80
N TRP A 490 -8.23 11.46 3.97
CA TRP A 490 -7.29 12.44 3.45
C TRP A 490 -6.14 11.74 2.74
N LEU A 491 -5.70 12.30 1.61
CA LEU A 491 -4.51 11.86 0.89
C LEU A 491 -3.49 13.00 0.83
N ASN A 492 -2.30 12.78 1.38
CA ASN A 492 -1.20 13.74 1.32
C ASN A 492 0.04 13.09 0.70
N ILE A 493 0.51 13.64 -0.43
CA ILE A 493 1.68 13.13 -1.15
C ILE A 493 2.74 14.22 -1.15
N THR A 494 3.86 13.94 -0.52
CA THR A 494 4.99 14.87 -0.40
C THR A 494 6.27 14.36 -1.07
N GLY A 495 6.25 13.16 -1.64
CA GLY A 495 7.38 12.55 -2.35
C GLY A 495 6.98 11.22 -2.96
N GLY A 496 7.91 10.57 -3.65
CA GLY A 496 7.75 9.23 -4.22
C GLY A 496 7.24 9.20 -5.65
N ILE A 497 7.08 7.98 -6.14
CA ILE A 497 6.75 7.69 -7.55
C ILE A 497 5.46 6.88 -7.60
N ILE A 498 4.46 7.39 -8.32
CA ILE A 498 3.22 6.67 -8.65
C ILE A 498 3.20 6.51 -10.17
N ALA A 499 3.60 5.34 -10.65
CA ALA A 499 3.87 5.16 -12.07
C ALA A 499 3.44 3.80 -12.61
N SER A 500 3.17 3.74 -13.91
CA SER A 500 2.81 2.51 -14.63
C SER A 500 1.64 1.76 -14.04
N ASN A 501 0.74 2.44 -13.36
CA ASN A 501 -0.48 1.81 -12.86
C ASN A 501 -1.57 1.84 -13.93
N VAL A 502 -2.43 0.84 -13.91
CA VAL A 502 -3.50 0.66 -14.89
C VAL A 502 -4.85 0.65 -14.21
N SER A 503 -5.80 1.45 -14.71
CA SER A 503 -7.23 1.26 -14.48
C SER A 503 -7.88 0.85 -15.81
N TYR A 504 -8.56 -0.31 -15.82
CA TYR A 504 -9.01 -0.88 -17.08
C TYR A 504 -10.38 -0.36 -17.52
N ARG A 505 -11.34 -0.31 -16.60
CA ARG A 505 -12.74 0.04 -16.94
C ARG A 505 -13.21 1.36 -16.37
N SER A 506 -12.48 1.98 -15.45
CA SER A 506 -12.87 3.18 -14.76
C SER A 506 -11.74 4.21 -14.69
N GLU A 507 -11.77 5.15 -13.79
CA GLU A 507 -10.96 6.37 -13.81
C GLU A 507 -9.76 6.32 -12.85
N GLY A 508 -8.80 7.23 -13.08
CA GLY A 508 -7.70 7.52 -12.18
C GLY A 508 -6.69 6.40 -12.07
N ALA A 509 -5.97 6.08 -13.14
CA ALA A 509 -5.04 4.96 -13.15
C ALA A 509 -3.91 5.13 -12.12
N GLY A 510 -3.30 6.30 -12.04
CA GLY A 510 -2.35 6.61 -10.98
C GLY A 510 -3.05 6.79 -9.63
N ILE A 511 -3.96 7.78 -9.57
CA ILE A 511 -4.66 8.15 -8.34
C ILE A 511 -6.14 8.42 -8.65
N ARG A 512 -7.03 7.87 -7.83
CA ARG A 512 -8.42 8.30 -7.77
C ARG A 512 -8.71 8.98 -6.45
N VAL A 513 -9.12 10.25 -6.52
CA VAL A 513 -9.63 11.04 -5.39
C VAL A 513 -11.15 10.90 -5.39
N GLY A 514 -11.67 10.09 -4.49
CA GLY A 514 -13.09 9.78 -4.38
C GLY A 514 -13.88 10.90 -3.71
N GLN A 515 -15.19 10.67 -3.55
CA GLN A 515 -16.08 11.61 -2.88
C GLN A 515 -15.66 11.86 -1.43
N LYS A 516 -15.88 13.12 -0.98
CA LYS A 516 -15.59 13.65 0.36
C LYS A 516 -14.11 13.69 0.74
N VAL A 517 -13.20 13.29 -0.14
CA VAL A 517 -11.77 13.27 0.08
C VAL A 517 -11.12 14.60 -0.29
N ASP A 518 -10.21 15.05 0.57
CA ASP A 518 -9.25 16.10 0.25
C ASP A 518 -7.90 15.45 -0.05
N ALA A 519 -7.36 15.71 -1.24
CA ALA A 519 -6.06 15.24 -1.66
C ALA A 519 -5.11 16.41 -1.89
N MET A 520 -3.92 16.32 -1.31
CA MET A 520 -2.85 17.28 -1.51
C MET A 520 -1.63 16.59 -2.10
N ILE A 521 -1.12 17.11 -3.19
CA ILE A 521 0.15 16.71 -3.80
C ILE A 521 1.08 17.90 -3.66
N ASN A 522 2.09 17.78 -2.80
CA ASN A 522 2.97 18.90 -2.45
C ASN A 522 4.39 18.38 -2.18
N GLY A 523 5.16 18.17 -3.24
CA GLY A 523 6.57 17.86 -3.10
C GLY A 523 7.34 18.97 -2.41
N PRO A 524 8.45 18.68 -1.70
CA PRO A 524 9.28 19.67 -1.07
C PRO A 524 9.97 20.56 -2.13
N LYS A 525 10.20 21.82 -1.75
CA LYS A 525 11.00 22.74 -2.56
C LYS A 525 12.47 22.32 -2.54
N GLU A 526 13.15 22.45 -3.68
CA GLU A 526 14.61 22.43 -3.68
C GLU A 526 15.13 23.58 -2.82
N SER A 527 15.70 23.26 -1.67
CA SER A 527 16.43 24.23 -0.87
C SER A 527 17.91 23.87 -0.88
N ASN A 528 18.76 24.81 -1.34
CA ASN A 528 20.22 24.74 -1.26
C ASN A 528 20.90 23.58 -2.01
N GLY A 529 20.36 23.15 -3.15
CA GLY A 529 21.03 22.18 -4.02
C GLY A 529 21.01 20.74 -3.52
N THR A 530 20.30 20.43 -2.46
CA THR A 530 19.93 19.06 -2.10
C THR A 530 18.68 18.69 -2.87
N LYS A 531 18.78 17.63 -3.67
CA LYS A 531 17.66 17.05 -4.39
C LYS A 531 16.71 16.43 -3.34
N GLU A 532 15.73 17.20 -2.91
CA GLU A 532 14.66 16.67 -2.07
C GLU A 532 13.73 15.81 -2.93
N SER A 533 13.04 14.86 -2.33
CA SER A 533 12.18 13.92 -3.06
C SER A 533 11.06 14.67 -3.79
N ILE A 534 11.05 14.55 -5.12
CA ILE A 534 10.02 15.13 -5.98
C ILE A 534 8.88 14.12 -6.10
N VAL A 535 7.66 14.62 -6.19
CA VAL A 535 6.50 13.77 -6.50
C VAL A 535 6.44 13.55 -7.99
N TYR A 536 6.45 12.30 -8.42
CA TYR A 536 6.23 11.89 -9.79
C TYR A 536 4.95 11.06 -9.92
N ILE A 537 4.03 11.53 -10.75
CA ILE A 537 2.84 10.78 -11.17
C ILE A 537 2.95 10.64 -12.69
N THR A 538 3.46 9.49 -13.14
CA THR A 538 3.92 9.38 -14.53
C THR A 538 3.57 8.03 -15.13
N ASN A 539 3.36 8.02 -16.44
CA ASN A 539 3.12 6.80 -17.23
C ASN A 539 2.00 5.89 -16.67
N ASN A 540 0.94 6.47 -16.11
CA ASN A 540 -0.22 5.73 -15.69
C ASN A 540 -1.25 5.66 -16.82
N HIS A 541 -1.97 4.54 -16.94
CA HIS A 541 -2.83 4.25 -18.09
C HIS A 541 -4.27 3.97 -17.67
N CYS A 542 -5.16 4.93 -17.93
CA CYS A 542 -6.59 4.74 -17.81
C CYS A 542 -7.16 4.21 -19.12
N MET A 543 -7.49 2.92 -19.17
CA MET A 543 -7.92 2.21 -20.39
C MET A 543 -9.40 2.32 -20.67
N SER A 544 -10.15 3.03 -19.85
CA SER A 544 -11.60 3.13 -19.97
C SER A 544 -12.02 3.56 -21.39
N ARG A 545 -12.98 2.85 -21.95
CA ARG A 545 -13.58 3.15 -23.26
C ARG A 545 -14.71 4.16 -23.17
N PHE A 546 -15.17 4.48 -21.97
CA PHE A 546 -16.17 5.50 -21.71
C PHE A 546 -15.50 6.87 -21.70
N ASP A 547 -16.31 7.93 -21.74
CA ASP A 547 -15.81 9.31 -21.62
C ASP A 547 -15.30 9.63 -20.20
N TRP A 548 -14.52 8.69 -19.61
CA TRP A 548 -13.87 8.80 -18.32
C TRP A 548 -12.37 8.85 -18.49
N GLY A 549 -11.67 9.42 -17.53
CA GLY A 549 -10.29 9.72 -17.73
C GLY A 549 -9.46 9.77 -16.46
N GLY A 550 -8.49 10.67 -16.47
CA GLY A 550 -7.51 10.80 -15.40
C GLY A 550 -6.48 9.69 -15.46
N GLY A 551 -5.64 9.69 -16.47
CA GLY A 551 -4.50 8.74 -16.52
C GLY A 551 -3.62 8.89 -15.30
N GLY A 552 -3.20 10.11 -14.99
CA GLY A 552 -2.46 10.41 -13.76
C GLY A 552 -3.37 10.48 -12.55
N VAL A 553 -4.31 11.42 -12.53
CA VAL A 553 -5.21 11.68 -11.39
C VAL A 553 -6.63 11.90 -11.88
N PHE A 554 -7.60 11.33 -11.17
CA PHE A 554 -9.01 11.60 -11.35
C PHE A 554 -9.64 12.11 -10.06
N VAL A 555 -10.49 13.14 -10.16
CA VAL A 555 -11.23 13.73 -9.04
C VAL A 555 -12.72 13.49 -9.24
N GLN A 556 -13.29 12.68 -8.35
CA GLN A 556 -14.69 12.27 -8.43
C GLN A 556 -15.61 13.41 -7.98
N GLY A 557 -16.66 13.66 -8.77
CA GLY A 557 -17.74 14.55 -8.42
C GLY A 557 -18.83 13.86 -7.60
N ASP A 558 -19.83 14.65 -7.20
CA ASP A 558 -21.10 14.17 -6.66
C ASP A 558 -22.23 14.96 -7.34
N SER A 559 -23.03 14.28 -8.15
CA SER A 559 -24.12 14.91 -8.90
C SER A 559 -25.28 15.38 -8.01
N ASN A 560 -25.41 14.79 -6.81
CA ASN A 560 -26.50 15.12 -5.89
C ASN A 560 -26.10 16.24 -4.92
N THR A 561 -24.83 16.28 -4.51
CA THR A 561 -24.35 17.22 -3.48
C THR A 561 -22.92 17.65 -3.78
N ALA A 562 -22.77 18.81 -4.43
CA ALA A 562 -21.45 19.32 -4.85
C ALA A 562 -20.42 19.41 -3.69
N SER A 563 -20.88 19.66 -2.45
CA SER A 563 -20.01 19.67 -1.27
C SER A 563 -19.39 18.32 -0.93
N ASN A 564 -19.94 17.23 -1.46
CA ASN A 564 -19.40 15.87 -1.28
C ASN A 564 -18.35 15.50 -2.34
N ALA A 565 -18.19 16.28 -3.40
CA ALA A 565 -17.20 16.00 -4.44
C ALA A 565 -15.78 15.96 -3.87
N GLY A 566 -14.90 15.20 -4.49
CA GLY A 566 -13.47 15.17 -4.19
C GLY A 566 -12.82 16.54 -4.44
N ARG A 567 -11.75 16.83 -3.73
CA ARG A 567 -10.94 18.04 -3.92
C ARG A 567 -9.46 17.66 -4.04
N LEU A 568 -8.78 18.24 -5.02
CA LEU A 568 -7.37 18.04 -5.29
C LEU A 568 -6.62 19.37 -5.25
N PHE A 569 -5.53 19.41 -4.52
CA PHE A 569 -4.60 20.54 -4.47
C PHE A 569 -3.23 20.04 -4.95
N VAL A 570 -2.67 20.67 -5.98
CA VAL A 570 -1.41 20.26 -6.59
C VAL A 570 -0.41 21.40 -6.52
N TYR A 571 0.71 21.11 -5.89
CA TYR A 571 1.87 21.99 -5.76
C TYR A 571 3.12 21.16 -6.06
N ASN A 572 4.13 21.77 -6.66
CA ASN A 572 5.50 21.27 -6.72
C ASN A 572 5.60 19.75 -7.01
N SER A 573 5.12 19.34 -8.18
CA SER A 573 5.07 17.94 -8.60
C SER A 573 5.15 17.79 -10.10
N TYR A 574 5.52 16.60 -10.58
CA TYR A 574 5.48 16.25 -11.98
C TYR A 574 4.33 15.26 -12.25
N ILE A 575 3.39 15.67 -13.10
CA ILE A 575 2.33 14.82 -13.62
C ILE A 575 2.51 14.74 -15.14
N SER A 576 3.18 13.67 -15.60
CA SER A 576 3.64 13.61 -16.99
C SER A 576 3.47 12.24 -17.61
N SER A 577 3.39 12.20 -18.94
CA SER A 577 3.36 10.97 -19.73
C SER A 577 2.22 10.01 -19.36
N ASN A 578 1.16 10.49 -18.69
CA ASN A 578 0.00 9.66 -18.37
C ASN A 578 -0.95 9.62 -19.56
N GLU A 579 -1.69 8.52 -19.68
CA GLU A 579 -2.61 8.28 -20.78
C GLU A 579 -4.03 7.95 -20.28
N ALA A 580 -5.03 8.54 -20.94
CA ALA A 580 -6.42 8.20 -20.71
C ALA A 580 -7.12 7.81 -22.02
N GLY A 581 -7.92 6.75 -21.98
CA GLY A 581 -8.78 6.35 -23.09
C GLY A 581 -9.94 7.31 -23.34
N GLY A 582 -10.36 8.04 -22.31
CA GLY A 582 -11.37 9.11 -22.37
C GLY A 582 -10.73 10.49 -22.43
N TYR A 583 -10.84 11.26 -21.37
CA TYR A 583 -10.33 12.65 -21.26
C TYR A 583 -9.35 12.82 -20.11
N GLY A 584 -8.55 13.90 -20.14
CA GLY A 584 -7.64 14.27 -19.08
C GLY A 584 -6.53 13.24 -18.82
N GLY A 585 -5.61 13.06 -19.75
CA GLY A 585 -4.49 12.12 -19.58
C GLY A 585 -3.69 12.37 -18.31
N GLY A 586 -3.42 13.62 -17.97
CA GLY A 586 -2.75 14.00 -16.71
C GLY A 586 -3.71 14.03 -15.54
N VAL A 587 -4.63 14.99 -15.54
CA VAL A 587 -5.62 15.20 -14.47
C VAL A 587 -7.01 15.36 -15.10
N ALA A 588 -7.98 14.66 -14.57
CA ALA A 588 -9.38 14.81 -14.93
C ALA A 588 -10.24 15.09 -13.70
N VAL A 589 -11.25 15.92 -13.87
CA VAL A 589 -12.12 16.35 -12.77
C VAL A 589 -13.57 16.26 -13.23
N CYS A 590 -14.41 15.59 -12.46
CA CYS A 590 -15.86 15.64 -12.67
C CYS A 590 -16.41 17.06 -12.50
N PRO A 591 -17.54 17.41 -13.14
CA PRO A 591 -18.08 18.78 -13.13
C PRO A 591 -18.22 19.42 -11.75
N THR A 592 -18.53 18.64 -10.73
CA THR A 592 -18.66 19.11 -9.34
C THR A 592 -17.39 18.93 -8.50
N GLY A 593 -16.37 18.24 -9.02
CA GLY A 593 -15.06 18.10 -8.40
C GLY A 593 -14.32 19.43 -8.35
N LYS A 594 -13.42 19.59 -7.39
CA LYS A 594 -12.61 20.80 -7.27
C LYS A 594 -11.12 20.45 -7.41
N THR A 595 -10.42 21.21 -8.24
CA THR A 595 -8.97 21.09 -8.37
C THR A 595 -8.34 22.47 -8.40
N LEU A 596 -7.33 22.66 -7.56
CA LEU A 596 -6.47 23.83 -7.56
C LEU A 596 -5.04 23.37 -7.86
N VAL A 597 -4.47 23.89 -8.94
CA VAL A 597 -3.08 23.65 -9.31
C VAL A 597 -2.33 24.95 -9.27
N THR A 598 -1.20 24.99 -8.58
CA THR A 598 -0.33 26.16 -8.53
C THR A 598 0.99 25.84 -9.22
N ASN A 599 1.53 26.82 -9.94
CA ASN A 599 2.81 26.71 -10.60
C ASN A 599 3.94 27.45 -9.86
N THR A 600 3.67 27.93 -8.66
CA THR A 600 4.58 28.82 -7.95
C THR A 600 5.89 28.15 -7.53
N ASP A 601 5.94 26.83 -7.51
CA ASP A 601 7.06 26.07 -6.93
C ASP A 601 7.50 24.84 -7.73
N GLY A 602 7.30 24.85 -9.05
CA GLY A 602 7.83 23.79 -9.90
C GLY A 602 6.83 22.69 -10.28
N THR A 603 5.52 22.94 -10.15
CA THR A 603 4.53 22.02 -10.71
C THR A 603 4.61 22.00 -12.23
N ALA A 604 4.75 20.81 -12.80
CA ALA A 604 4.75 20.58 -14.23
C ALA A 604 3.75 19.47 -14.60
N ILE A 605 2.78 19.83 -15.44
CA ILE A 605 1.82 18.88 -16.01
C ILE A 605 2.00 18.94 -17.52
N PHE A 606 2.63 17.90 -18.09
CA PHE A 606 3.01 17.93 -19.50
C PHE A 606 3.13 16.53 -20.09
N GLY A 607 3.05 16.46 -21.45
CA GLY A 607 3.24 15.22 -22.19
C GLY A 607 2.20 14.13 -21.88
N ASN A 608 1.11 14.50 -21.22
CA ASN A 608 0.00 13.60 -20.97
C ASN A 608 -0.85 13.48 -22.22
N ARG A 609 -1.54 12.36 -22.41
CA ARG A 609 -2.28 12.08 -23.64
C ARG A 609 -3.68 11.54 -23.33
N ALA A 610 -4.69 12.06 -24.05
CA ALA A 610 -6.00 11.42 -24.18
C ALA A 610 -6.08 10.70 -25.53
N ALA A 611 -6.83 9.60 -25.60
CA ALA A 611 -7.02 8.86 -26.85
C ALA A 611 -7.69 9.72 -27.94
N ASP A 612 -8.61 10.60 -27.55
CA ASP A 612 -9.15 11.66 -28.39
C ASP A 612 -8.33 12.94 -28.16
N ALA A 613 -7.55 13.34 -29.15
CA ALA A 613 -6.71 14.54 -29.07
C ALA A 613 -7.52 15.82 -28.80
N SER A 614 -8.81 15.86 -29.17
CA SER A 614 -9.70 16.99 -28.86
C SER A 614 -10.10 17.06 -27.39
N LYS A 615 -9.91 15.98 -26.66
CA LYS A 615 -10.15 15.84 -25.21
C LYS A 615 -8.85 15.81 -24.40
N GLN A 616 -7.74 16.10 -25.04
CA GLN A 616 -6.45 16.22 -24.37
C GLN A 616 -6.39 17.57 -23.67
N TYR A 617 -6.34 17.51 -22.36
CA TYR A 617 -6.18 18.69 -21.52
C TYR A 617 -4.81 18.63 -20.84
N ASP A 618 -3.79 19.04 -21.61
CA ASP A 618 -2.55 19.49 -20.99
C ASP A 618 -2.84 20.87 -20.42
N MET A 619 -2.46 21.08 -19.18
CA MET A 619 -2.71 22.36 -18.54
C MET A 619 -1.87 23.43 -19.23
N THR A 620 -2.55 24.35 -19.89
CA THR A 620 -1.96 25.62 -20.26
C THR A 620 -2.03 26.56 -19.08
N TYR A 621 -0.89 27.04 -18.65
CA TYR A 621 -0.77 28.06 -17.64
C TYR A 621 -1.45 29.34 -18.08
N ASP A 622 -2.43 29.81 -17.32
CA ASP A 622 -2.98 31.14 -17.47
C ASP A 622 -2.31 32.12 -16.50
N SER A 623 -1.36 32.89 -17.04
CA SER A 623 -0.62 33.91 -16.29
C SER A 623 -1.50 35.04 -15.73
N ALA A 624 -2.71 35.22 -16.26
CA ALA A 624 -3.62 36.28 -15.84
C ALA A 624 -4.35 35.98 -14.53
N ASN A 625 -4.52 34.68 -14.20
CA ASN A 625 -5.28 34.26 -13.03
C ASN A 625 -4.46 33.53 -11.96
N ASN A 626 -3.12 33.52 -12.08
CA ASN A 626 -2.21 32.81 -11.17
C ASN A 626 -2.60 31.35 -10.86
N GLY A 627 -3.34 30.70 -11.73
CA GLY A 627 -3.80 29.33 -11.57
C GLY A 627 -3.98 28.64 -12.92
N ALA A 628 -3.71 27.36 -12.95
CA ALA A 628 -3.98 26.55 -14.09
C ALA A 628 -5.35 25.88 -13.92
N PHE A 629 -6.20 25.96 -14.91
CA PHE A 629 -7.49 25.29 -14.90
C PHE A 629 -7.37 23.89 -15.49
N VAL A 630 -7.87 22.93 -14.74
CA VAL A 630 -8.17 21.60 -15.27
C VAL A 630 -9.60 21.67 -15.78
N SER A 631 -9.81 21.43 -17.06
CA SER A 631 -11.17 21.45 -17.57
C SER A 631 -11.95 20.28 -16.99
N SER A 632 -13.15 20.57 -16.54
CA SER A 632 -14.14 19.56 -16.20
C SER A 632 -14.56 18.78 -17.44
N CYS A 633 -14.95 17.51 -17.28
CA CYS A 633 -15.72 16.82 -18.28
C CYS A 633 -17.01 17.64 -18.54
N GLY A 634 -17.10 18.18 -19.72
CA GLY A 634 -18.27 18.96 -20.18
C GLY A 634 -19.50 18.08 -20.34
#